data_8d18848ff85d99df3e9f40b727f399fa
#
_entry.id   8d18848ff85d99df3e9f40b727f399fa
#
_cell.length_a   1.000
_cell.length_b   1.000
_cell.length_c   1.000
_cell.angle_alpha   90.00
_cell.angle_beta   90.00
_cell.angle_gamma   90.00
#
_symmetry.space_group_name_H-M   'P 1'
#
loop_
_entity.id
_entity.type
_entity.pdbx_description
1 polymer ?
#
loop_
_entity_poly.entity_id
_entity_poly.type
_entity_poly.pdbx_seq_one_letter_code
_entity_poly.pdbx_strand_id
1 'polypeptide(L)'
;MNSKHGNLSINSDNIFPIIKKWLYSDHDIFYRELISNGCDAITKLKKLDLMGEYELADGYEPKIQILVNPEAKTLKFIDNGLGMTADEVEEYINQIAFSGASDFLEKYKDKASEEQIIGHFGLGFYSAFMVADEVHIDSLSYQKDAVPVHWTCDGGTEFDMSDGSKTDVGTEITLFLNEDCLEFANEYRAKEVIQKYCSFMPTPIFLAKENAPEEYETIPAEEVTEKDKVIENIVEEAKFEEKENEDGTKEQVEVSPRMEKAKIVKRPVALNDTHPLWAKHPNDCTDEEYKTFYRKVFQDYKEPLFWIHLNMDYPFNLKGILYFPKINTEYDSIEGTIKLYNNQVFIADNIKEVIPEFLMLLKGVIDCPDLPLNVSRSALQNDGFVQKISDYITKKVADKLSGMCKTDKESYEKYWDDISPFIKFGCLKDEKFCDKMNDYILFKNLDDKYLTLPECLKTEEGTADSKDMDSENADNASENTDEASKDTENTSEADTDTEEEKDSRKPVYYVTDRQQQGQYIKMFQEQDMDAVILDHNIDASFITQLERRNENIKFVRIDADLTDSMKEDVSEEDLKEAKDTLTETFRKALSNENLNVNVEKLKNVEISSVITLSEEGRRMQDMMKMYGMAGMDSSMFGGDQTLILNANNELVKYILENKDSEHVPVFCEQLYDLALLSNHPLSPDAMGKFVARSNKIMLLLAK
;
A
#
# COMPACT_ATOMS: atom_id res chain seq x y z
N MET A 1 -19.17 -24.42 52.92
CA MET A 1 -19.29 -23.04 52.44
C MET A 1 -20.70 -22.82 51.95
N ASN A 2 -21.42 -21.88 52.52
CA ASN A 2 -22.76 -21.54 52.03
C ASN A 2 -22.61 -20.86 50.66
N SER A 3 -23.21 -21.38 49.62
CA SER A 3 -23.21 -20.72 48.30
C SER A 3 -24.01 -19.42 48.39
N LYS A 4 -23.41 -18.30 48.06
CA LYS A 4 -24.03 -16.99 47.98
C LYS A 4 -24.28 -16.69 46.51
N HIS A 5 -25.54 -16.58 46.13
CA HIS A 5 -25.94 -16.12 44.79
C HIS A 5 -26.32 -14.64 44.90
N GLY A 6 -25.83 -13.80 43.98
CA GLY A 6 -26.10 -12.38 43.94
C GLY A 6 -25.76 -11.80 42.57
N ASN A 7 -26.29 -10.66 42.22
CA ASN A 7 -25.98 -9.94 41.01
C ASN A 7 -24.76 -9.04 41.21
N LEU A 8 -23.97 -8.86 40.16
CA LEU A 8 -22.93 -7.83 40.11
C LEU A 8 -23.58 -6.45 40.06
N SER A 9 -23.07 -5.50 40.82
CA SER A 9 -23.51 -4.10 40.78
C SER A 9 -22.42 -3.22 40.19
N ILE A 10 -22.80 -2.22 39.43
CA ILE A 10 -21.92 -1.22 38.85
C ILE A 10 -22.05 0.06 39.68
N ASN A 11 -20.91 0.66 40.05
CA ASN A 11 -20.86 1.96 40.69
C ASN A 11 -20.52 3.01 39.64
N SER A 12 -21.48 3.91 39.34
CA SER A 12 -21.34 4.96 38.34
C SER A 12 -20.20 5.95 38.65
N ASP A 13 -19.93 6.24 39.93
CA ASP A 13 -18.83 7.11 40.35
C ASP A 13 -17.44 6.61 39.94
N ASN A 14 -17.30 5.30 39.78
CA ASN A 14 -16.02 4.68 39.34
C ASN A 14 -15.95 4.48 37.84
N ILE A 15 -17.08 4.28 37.16
CA ILE A 15 -17.09 4.00 35.69
C ILE A 15 -16.90 5.29 34.90
N PHE A 16 -17.52 6.39 35.30
CA PHE A 16 -17.48 7.65 34.56
C PHE A 16 -16.05 8.20 34.36
N PRO A 17 -15.16 8.21 35.37
CA PRO A 17 -13.77 8.57 35.19
C PRO A 17 -12.99 7.65 34.25
N ILE A 18 -13.38 6.36 34.20
CA ILE A 18 -12.76 5.39 33.27
C ILE A 18 -13.16 5.72 31.83
N ILE A 19 -14.43 6.02 31.58
CA ILE A 19 -14.93 6.40 30.25
C ILE A 19 -14.24 7.69 29.78
N LYS A 20 -14.20 8.73 30.65
CA LYS A 20 -13.56 10.00 30.33
C LYS A 20 -12.07 9.88 29.98
N LYS A 21 -11.34 9.00 30.64
CA LYS A 21 -9.87 9.00 30.63
C LYS A 21 -9.24 7.87 29.86
N TRP A 22 -9.94 6.74 29.65
CA TRP A 22 -9.34 5.50 29.18
C TRP A 22 -10.08 4.82 28.01
N LEU A 23 -11.33 5.26 27.70
CA LEU A 23 -12.10 4.61 26.65
C LEU A 23 -11.60 4.97 25.26
N TYR A 24 -11.12 6.19 25.07
CA TYR A 24 -10.65 6.70 23.80
C TYR A 24 -9.21 7.24 23.93
N SER A 25 -8.38 6.99 22.93
CA SER A 25 -7.00 7.46 22.87
C SER A 25 -6.88 8.93 22.46
N ASP A 26 -7.77 9.40 21.58
CA ASP A 26 -7.78 10.74 21.01
C ASP A 26 -9.02 11.50 21.43
N HIS A 27 -8.86 12.75 21.84
CA HIS A 27 -9.99 13.60 22.26
C HIS A 27 -10.90 13.97 21.10
N ASP A 28 -10.38 14.08 19.87
CA ASP A 28 -11.15 14.47 18.68
C ASP A 28 -12.20 13.43 18.22
N ILE A 29 -12.17 12.23 18.80
CA ILE A 29 -13.13 11.15 18.52
C ILE A 29 -14.56 11.53 18.85
N PHE A 30 -14.80 12.44 19.80
CA PHE A 30 -16.16 12.85 20.15
C PHE A 30 -16.96 13.40 18.95
N TYR A 31 -16.29 14.05 17.99
CA TYR A 31 -16.95 14.47 16.75
C TYR A 31 -17.54 13.28 16.00
N ARG A 32 -16.75 12.22 15.83
CA ARG A 32 -17.21 10.99 15.17
C ARG A 32 -18.41 10.39 15.87
N GLU A 33 -18.34 10.28 17.18
CA GLU A 33 -19.40 9.62 17.97
C GLU A 33 -20.72 10.43 17.95
N LEU A 34 -20.65 11.74 18.17
CA LEU A 34 -21.87 12.57 18.17
C LEU A 34 -22.48 12.68 16.76
N ILE A 35 -21.68 12.83 15.72
CA ILE A 35 -22.16 12.85 14.34
C ILE A 35 -22.76 11.49 13.96
N SER A 36 -22.13 10.38 14.36
CA SER A 36 -22.66 9.02 14.12
C SER A 36 -24.03 8.85 14.76
N ASN A 37 -24.22 9.32 16.01
CA ASN A 37 -25.52 9.27 16.69
C ASN A 37 -26.59 10.07 15.93
N GLY A 38 -26.24 11.24 15.39
CA GLY A 38 -27.13 12.03 14.55
C GLY A 38 -27.46 11.31 13.22
N CYS A 39 -26.49 10.67 12.58
CA CYS A 39 -26.73 9.84 11.40
C CYS A 39 -27.70 8.70 11.69
N ASP A 40 -27.52 8.01 12.83
CA ASP A 40 -28.40 6.92 13.24
C ASP A 40 -29.82 7.39 13.53
N ALA A 41 -29.97 8.54 14.21
CA ALA A 41 -31.28 9.15 14.47
C ALA A 41 -32.03 9.46 13.16
N ILE A 42 -31.34 10.01 12.17
CA ILE A 42 -31.91 10.32 10.86
C ILE A 42 -32.22 9.02 10.07
N THR A 43 -31.33 8.03 10.14
CA THR A 43 -31.53 6.73 9.46
C THR A 43 -32.75 6.01 10.03
N LYS A 44 -32.91 6.02 11.35
CA LYS A 44 -34.10 5.45 12.03
C LYS A 44 -35.41 6.17 11.62
N LEU A 45 -35.39 7.50 11.56
CA LEU A 45 -36.57 8.30 11.14
C LEU A 45 -36.94 7.95 9.67
N LYS A 46 -36.00 7.86 8.75
CA LYS A 46 -36.27 7.45 7.39
C LYS A 46 -36.81 6.02 7.28
N LYS A 47 -36.32 5.11 8.12
CA LYS A 47 -36.84 3.73 8.17
C LYS A 47 -38.27 3.69 8.64
N LEU A 48 -38.66 4.51 9.64
CA LEU A 48 -40.04 4.63 10.10
C LEU A 48 -40.98 5.13 8.99
N ASP A 49 -40.54 6.09 8.20
CA ASP A 49 -41.28 6.57 7.02
C ASP A 49 -41.45 5.45 5.97
N LEU A 50 -40.38 4.76 5.60
CA LEU A 50 -40.46 3.62 4.68
C LEU A 50 -41.39 2.49 5.17
N MET A 51 -41.53 2.30 6.47
CA MET A 51 -42.42 1.32 7.06
C MET A 51 -43.84 1.80 7.18
N GLY A 52 -44.12 3.09 6.92
CA GLY A 52 -45.42 3.73 7.05
C GLY A 52 -45.84 3.98 8.51
N GLU A 53 -44.88 3.99 9.45
CA GLU A 53 -45.12 4.29 10.88
C GLU A 53 -44.98 5.78 11.20
N TYR A 54 -44.38 6.54 10.28
CA TYR A 54 -44.25 7.99 10.31
C TYR A 54 -44.34 8.52 8.88
N GLU A 55 -44.76 9.76 8.69
CA GLU A 55 -44.76 10.45 7.40
C GLU A 55 -43.86 11.66 7.50
N LEU A 56 -42.76 11.64 6.70
CA LEU A 56 -41.84 12.77 6.63
C LEU A 56 -42.54 14.01 6.07
N ALA A 57 -42.23 15.17 6.60
CA ALA A 57 -42.75 16.44 6.10
C ALA A 57 -42.31 16.66 4.62
N ASP A 58 -43.19 17.29 3.83
CA ASP A 58 -42.88 17.67 2.46
C ASP A 58 -41.62 18.53 2.41
N GLY A 59 -40.62 18.08 1.60
CA GLY A 59 -39.34 18.76 1.50
C GLY A 59 -38.35 18.50 2.64
N TYR A 60 -38.56 17.43 3.43
CA TYR A 60 -37.59 17.03 4.45
C TYR A 60 -36.23 16.73 3.85
N GLU A 61 -35.19 17.44 4.29
CA GLU A 61 -33.80 17.21 3.93
C GLU A 61 -33.00 16.77 5.16
N PRO A 62 -32.46 15.55 5.16
CA PRO A 62 -31.64 15.07 6.28
C PRO A 62 -30.36 15.90 6.36
N LYS A 63 -30.02 16.35 7.57
CA LYS A 63 -28.80 17.13 7.80
C LYS A 63 -28.32 17.04 9.23
N ILE A 64 -27.01 17.13 9.38
CA ILE A 64 -26.36 17.39 10.65
C ILE A 64 -25.68 18.75 10.54
N GLN A 65 -25.97 19.64 11.48
CA GLN A 65 -25.38 20.97 11.52
C GLN A 65 -24.49 21.09 12.76
N ILE A 66 -23.28 21.58 12.57
CA ILE A 66 -22.32 21.83 13.64
C ILE A 66 -22.10 23.32 13.71
N LEU A 67 -22.32 23.90 14.90
CA LEU A 67 -22.13 25.32 15.16
C LEU A 67 -21.00 25.52 16.15
N VAL A 68 -20.04 26.36 15.78
CA VAL A 68 -18.86 26.68 16.60
C VAL A 68 -18.99 28.10 17.13
N ASN A 69 -18.86 28.28 18.43
CA ASN A 69 -18.85 29.60 19.06
C ASN A 69 -17.59 29.78 19.94
N PRO A 70 -16.54 30.42 19.42
CA PRO A 70 -15.30 30.64 20.17
C PRO A 70 -15.48 31.59 21.37
N GLU A 71 -16.46 32.53 21.31
CA GLU A 71 -16.67 33.53 22.35
C GLU A 71 -17.38 32.92 23.56
N ALA A 72 -18.41 32.09 23.29
CA ALA A 72 -19.13 31.36 24.32
C ALA A 72 -18.42 30.07 24.74
N LYS A 73 -17.32 29.68 24.05
CA LYS A 73 -16.60 28.43 24.23
C LYS A 73 -17.52 27.20 24.06
N THR A 74 -18.47 27.29 23.12
CA THR A 74 -19.46 26.24 22.89
C THR A 74 -19.34 25.64 21.51
N LEU A 75 -19.73 24.37 21.43
CA LEU A 75 -19.85 23.60 20.21
C LEU A 75 -21.20 22.89 20.22
N LYS A 76 -21.99 23.06 19.15
CA LYS A 76 -23.31 22.46 19.05
C LYS A 76 -23.34 21.42 17.91
N PHE A 77 -24.01 20.30 18.17
CA PHE A 77 -24.36 19.28 17.21
C PHE A 77 -25.86 19.19 17.08
N ILE A 78 -26.39 19.43 15.90
CA ILE A 78 -27.83 19.50 15.64
C ILE A 78 -28.18 18.51 14.54
N ASP A 79 -29.03 17.54 14.83
CA ASP A 79 -29.62 16.66 13.84
C ASP A 79 -31.13 16.89 13.73
N ASN A 80 -31.70 16.56 12.59
CA ASN A 80 -33.12 16.52 12.34
C ASN A 80 -33.65 15.08 12.24
N GLY A 81 -33.12 14.19 13.08
CA GLY A 81 -33.53 12.80 13.19
C GLY A 81 -34.80 12.63 14.05
N LEU A 82 -34.95 11.44 14.59
CA LEU A 82 -36.21 11.07 15.31
C LEU A 82 -36.42 11.83 16.63
N GLY A 83 -35.40 12.48 17.21
CA GLY A 83 -35.48 13.08 18.53
C GLY A 83 -35.72 12.06 19.65
N MET A 84 -35.93 12.55 20.86
CA MET A 84 -36.19 11.73 22.05
C MET A 84 -37.29 12.35 22.92
N THR A 85 -38.10 11.50 23.55
CA THR A 85 -39.00 11.87 24.66
C THR A 85 -38.23 11.92 25.98
N ALA A 86 -38.80 12.45 27.04
CA ALA A 86 -38.17 12.46 28.36
C ALA A 86 -37.85 11.04 28.86
N ASP A 87 -38.76 10.08 28.67
CA ASP A 87 -38.55 8.68 29.05
C ASP A 87 -37.38 8.03 28.23
N GLU A 88 -37.30 8.37 26.93
CA GLU A 88 -36.19 7.89 26.07
C GLU A 88 -34.86 8.54 26.45
N VAL A 89 -34.82 9.80 26.88
CA VAL A 89 -33.60 10.42 27.42
C VAL A 89 -33.18 9.73 28.71
N GLU A 90 -34.12 9.40 29.59
CA GLU A 90 -33.84 8.68 30.84
C GLU A 90 -33.28 7.25 30.52
N GLU A 91 -33.81 6.59 29.52
CA GLU A 91 -33.38 5.23 29.13
C GLU A 91 -32.07 5.21 28.35
N TYR A 92 -31.89 6.11 27.36
CA TYR A 92 -30.76 6.02 26.42
C TYR A 92 -29.58 6.92 26.81
N ILE A 93 -29.81 7.97 27.60
CA ILE A 93 -28.75 8.90 28.02
C ILE A 93 -28.30 8.64 29.45
N ASN A 94 -29.24 8.33 30.38
CA ASN A 94 -28.90 8.14 31.78
C ASN A 94 -28.45 6.71 32.12
N GLN A 95 -28.69 5.73 31.23
CA GLN A 95 -28.23 4.36 31.41
C GLN A 95 -26.94 4.11 30.59
N ILE A 96 -25.79 4.09 31.29
CA ILE A 96 -24.48 3.85 30.67
C ILE A 96 -24.45 2.46 30.04
N ALA A 97 -23.96 2.39 28.78
CA ALA A 97 -23.88 1.17 27.98
C ALA A 97 -25.25 0.56 27.57
N PHE A 98 -26.31 1.33 27.59
CA PHE A 98 -27.57 0.98 26.97
C PHE A 98 -27.66 1.55 25.56
N SER A 99 -27.95 0.71 24.54
CA SER A 99 -27.98 1.11 23.14
C SER A 99 -29.40 1.15 22.57
N GLY A 100 -29.93 2.35 22.33
CA GLY A 100 -31.18 2.51 21.59
C GLY A 100 -31.14 2.03 20.14
N ALA A 101 -29.98 1.70 19.62
CA ALA A 101 -29.81 1.03 18.32
C ALA A 101 -30.21 -0.46 18.41
N SER A 102 -29.73 -1.15 19.44
CA SER A 102 -30.09 -2.56 19.68
C SER A 102 -31.59 -2.73 19.92
N ASP A 103 -32.16 -1.83 20.67
CA ASP A 103 -33.60 -1.84 20.97
C ASP A 103 -34.46 -1.62 19.71
N PHE A 104 -34.03 -0.68 18.86
CA PHE A 104 -34.67 -0.43 17.57
C PHE A 104 -34.55 -1.66 16.64
N LEU A 105 -33.41 -2.29 16.57
CA LEU A 105 -33.19 -3.48 15.76
C LEU A 105 -34.00 -4.68 16.26
N GLU A 106 -34.11 -4.89 17.57
CA GLU A 106 -34.95 -5.95 18.14
C GLU A 106 -36.43 -5.74 17.83
N LYS A 107 -36.92 -4.50 17.97
CA LYS A 107 -38.31 -4.14 17.68
C LYS A 107 -38.68 -4.30 16.21
N TYR A 108 -37.74 -4.09 15.30
CA TYR A 108 -37.95 -4.13 13.84
C TYR A 108 -37.20 -5.22 13.13
N LYS A 109 -36.83 -6.32 13.81
CA LYS A 109 -35.96 -7.42 13.35
C LYS A 109 -36.34 -8.03 12.00
N ASP A 110 -37.63 -8.04 11.67
CA ASP A 110 -38.14 -8.61 10.40
C ASP A 110 -38.15 -7.59 9.25
N LYS A 111 -37.89 -6.31 9.50
CA LYS A 111 -38.07 -5.22 8.55
C LYS A 111 -36.84 -4.30 8.40
N ALA A 112 -35.92 -4.31 9.34
CA ALA A 112 -34.74 -3.46 9.33
C ALA A 112 -33.44 -4.28 9.22
N SER A 113 -32.58 -3.96 8.24
CA SER A 113 -31.23 -4.55 8.17
C SER A 113 -30.33 -3.90 9.23
N GLU A 114 -29.53 -4.71 9.92
CA GLU A 114 -28.54 -4.25 10.91
C GLU A 114 -27.45 -3.36 10.26
N GLU A 115 -27.22 -3.56 8.99
CA GLU A 115 -26.11 -3.00 8.21
C GLU A 115 -26.08 -1.47 8.08
N GLN A 116 -27.13 -0.78 8.48
CA GLN A 116 -27.24 0.69 8.29
C GLN A 116 -27.12 1.50 9.59
N ILE A 117 -27.02 0.86 10.75
CA ILE A 117 -26.89 1.54 12.04
C ILE A 117 -25.43 1.51 12.48
N ILE A 118 -24.91 2.69 12.83
CA ILE A 118 -23.50 2.88 13.17
C ILE A 118 -23.25 2.54 14.65
N GLY A 119 -24.11 3.00 15.57
CA GLY A 119 -23.91 2.89 17.01
C GLY A 119 -24.44 1.59 17.62
N HIS A 120 -23.60 0.82 18.33
CA HIS A 120 -23.99 -0.46 18.93
C HIS A 120 -23.78 -0.54 20.46
N PHE A 121 -22.91 0.31 21.04
CA PHE A 121 -22.41 0.10 22.40
C PHE A 121 -23.02 1.02 23.47
N GLY A 122 -23.76 2.05 23.11
CA GLY A 122 -24.36 3.01 24.06
C GLY A 122 -23.33 3.81 24.89
N LEU A 123 -22.10 3.97 24.40
CA LEU A 123 -21.02 4.67 25.08
C LEU A 123 -20.54 5.91 24.33
N GLY A 124 -20.84 6.04 23.04
CA GLY A 124 -20.33 7.10 22.17
C GLY A 124 -20.68 8.51 22.66
N PHE A 125 -21.89 8.72 23.16
CA PHE A 125 -22.32 10.01 23.69
C PHE A 125 -21.42 10.53 24.81
N TYR A 126 -20.96 9.66 25.70
CA TYR A 126 -20.14 10.06 26.85
C TYR A 126 -18.75 10.56 26.47
N SER A 127 -18.31 10.39 25.22
CA SER A 127 -17.09 11.02 24.70
C SER A 127 -17.16 12.55 24.76
N ALA A 128 -18.37 13.15 24.77
CA ALA A 128 -18.58 14.57 24.95
C ALA A 128 -17.93 15.11 26.24
N PHE A 129 -17.98 14.34 27.32
CA PHE A 129 -17.41 14.73 28.62
C PHE A 129 -15.86 14.62 28.68
N MET A 130 -15.20 14.16 27.62
CA MET A 130 -13.74 14.26 27.50
C MET A 130 -13.29 15.69 27.22
N VAL A 131 -14.16 16.48 26.58
CA VAL A 131 -13.84 17.83 26.06
C VAL A 131 -14.69 18.93 26.66
N ALA A 132 -15.79 18.59 27.33
CA ALA A 132 -16.74 19.54 27.91
C ALA A 132 -16.83 19.40 29.42
N ASP A 133 -16.94 20.52 30.11
CA ASP A 133 -17.25 20.59 31.55
C ASP A 133 -18.77 20.44 31.79
N GLU A 134 -19.59 20.81 30.82
CA GLU A 134 -21.03 20.72 30.88
C GLU A 134 -21.60 20.37 29.50
N VAL A 135 -22.67 19.55 29.48
CA VAL A 135 -23.33 19.12 28.26
C VAL A 135 -24.84 19.33 28.42
N HIS A 136 -25.47 20.00 27.43
CA HIS A 136 -26.91 20.16 27.35
C HIS A 136 -27.46 19.37 26.17
N ILE A 137 -28.64 18.79 26.32
CA ILE A 137 -29.43 18.16 25.27
C ILE A 137 -30.79 18.82 25.22
N ASP A 138 -31.16 19.36 24.06
CA ASP A 138 -32.49 19.81 23.73
C ASP A 138 -33.07 18.90 22.66
N SER A 139 -34.14 18.17 22.92
CA SER A 139 -34.70 17.18 22.00
C SER A 139 -36.22 17.28 21.91
N LEU A 140 -36.75 17.05 20.69
CA LEU A 140 -38.16 16.88 20.42
C LEU A 140 -38.36 15.60 19.59
N SER A 141 -39.11 14.66 20.14
CA SER A 141 -39.40 13.38 19.48
C SER A 141 -40.37 13.55 18.31
N TYR A 142 -40.23 12.69 17.30
CA TYR A 142 -41.15 12.55 16.16
C TYR A 142 -42.55 12.09 16.57
N GLN A 143 -42.69 11.56 17.78
CA GLN A 143 -43.94 11.00 18.30
C GLN A 143 -45.00 12.10 18.43
N LYS A 144 -46.24 11.76 18.08
CA LYS A 144 -47.32 12.71 18.11
C LYS A 144 -47.56 13.20 19.56
N ASP A 145 -47.75 14.51 19.71
CA ASP A 145 -47.97 15.18 20.99
C ASP A 145 -46.77 15.08 21.98
N ALA A 146 -45.58 14.77 21.49
CA ALA A 146 -44.37 14.77 22.32
C ALA A 146 -44.08 16.16 22.89
N VAL A 147 -43.66 16.22 24.14
CA VAL A 147 -43.19 17.43 24.80
C VAL A 147 -41.66 17.53 24.62
N PRO A 148 -41.13 18.69 24.21
CA PRO A 148 -39.70 18.86 24.13
C PRO A 148 -39.03 18.72 25.49
N VAL A 149 -37.85 18.13 25.52
CA VAL A 149 -37.08 17.88 26.73
C VAL A 149 -35.77 18.69 26.71
N HIS A 150 -35.43 19.24 27.85
CA HIS A 150 -34.13 19.85 28.13
C HIS A 150 -33.44 19.07 29.24
N TRP A 151 -32.22 18.60 28.98
CA TRP A 151 -31.39 17.80 29.88
C TRP A 151 -30.00 18.45 30.03
N THR A 152 -29.47 18.47 31.25
CA THR A 152 -28.14 19.02 31.52
C THR A 152 -27.36 18.14 32.48
N CYS A 153 -26.01 18.07 32.28
CA CYS A 153 -25.10 17.36 33.16
C CYS A 153 -23.73 18.04 33.14
N ASP A 154 -23.14 18.22 34.32
CA ASP A 154 -21.79 18.80 34.53
C ASP A 154 -20.66 17.79 34.44
N GLY A 155 -20.93 16.60 33.91
CA GLY A 155 -19.98 15.54 33.81
C GLY A 155 -19.72 14.76 35.09
N GLY A 156 -20.58 14.97 36.10
CA GLY A 156 -20.75 14.12 37.28
C GLY A 156 -21.70 12.96 37.06
N THR A 157 -22.27 12.45 38.15
CA THR A 157 -23.30 11.39 38.14
C THR A 157 -24.70 11.92 38.25
N GLU A 158 -24.86 13.23 38.45
CA GLU A 158 -26.13 13.93 38.59
C GLU A 158 -26.51 14.63 37.27
N PHE A 159 -27.78 14.68 36.98
CA PHE A 159 -28.36 15.40 35.85
C PHE A 159 -29.61 16.17 36.26
N ASP A 160 -29.90 17.22 35.53
CA ASP A 160 -31.19 17.92 35.63
C ASP A 160 -31.98 17.75 34.34
N MET A 161 -33.29 17.54 34.44
CA MET A 161 -34.18 17.39 33.28
C MET A 161 -35.46 18.17 33.50
N SER A 162 -35.91 18.89 32.46
CA SER A 162 -37.11 19.72 32.46
C SER A 162 -37.75 19.77 31.08
N ASP A 163 -38.94 20.35 31.00
CA ASP A 163 -39.55 20.66 29.70
C ASP A 163 -38.66 21.63 28.91
N GLY A 164 -38.41 21.29 27.65
CA GLY A 164 -37.59 22.08 26.73
C GLY A 164 -38.38 23.12 25.94
N SER A 165 -37.66 23.85 25.07
CA SER A 165 -38.24 24.89 24.19
C SER A 165 -38.11 24.59 22.72
N LYS A 166 -37.55 23.41 22.34
CA LYS A 166 -37.32 23.01 20.95
C LYS A 166 -38.65 22.86 20.20
N THR A 167 -38.71 23.40 18.98
CA THR A 167 -39.95 23.43 18.16
C THR A 167 -39.93 22.44 17.01
N ASP A 168 -38.73 22.07 16.57
CA ASP A 168 -38.52 21.17 15.44
C ASP A 168 -38.07 19.78 15.92
N VAL A 169 -38.54 18.73 15.26
CA VAL A 169 -38.14 17.34 15.54
C VAL A 169 -36.65 17.17 15.33
N GLY A 170 -35.99 16.46 16.25
CA GLY A 170 -34.58 16.20 16.25
C GLY A 170 -33.90 16.52 17.57
N THR A 171 -32.56 16.46 17.60
CA THR A 171 -31.77 16.67 18.80
C THR A 171 -30.69 17.73 18.59
N GLU A 172 -30.49 18.58 19.59
CA GLU A 172 -29.39 19.53 19.69
C GLU A 172 -28.60 19.20 20.96
N ILE A 173 -27.26 18.95 20.76
CA ILE A 173 -26.31 18.70 21.84
C ILE A 173 -25.36 19.89 21.90
N THR A 174 -25.34 20.60 23.01
CA THR A 174 -24.45 21.74 23.26
C THR A 174 -23.36 21.33 24.24
N LEU A 175 -22.10 21.46 23.81
CA LEU A 175 -20.91 21.21 24.62
C LEU A 175 -20.34 22.54 25.11
N PHE A 176 -20.17 22.71 26.41
CA PHE A 176 -19.43 23.81 27.03
C PHE A 176 -17.99 23.30 27.25
N LEU A 177 -17.09 23.72 26.35
CA LEU A 177 -15.75 23.17 26.29
C LEU A 177 -14.90 23.56 27.49
N ASN A 178 -14.15 22.61 28.03
CA ASN A 178 -13.17 22.84 29.07
C ASN A 178 -11.96 23.64 28.53
N GLU A 179 -11.14 24.23 29.42
CA GLU A 179 -10.02 25.10 29.06
C GLU A 179 -8.95 24.37 28.22
N ASP A 180 -8.75 23.07 28.41
CA ASP A 180 -7.74 22.28 27.69
C ASP A 180 -8.17 21.90 26.26
N CYS A 181 -9.48 22.03 25.95
CA CYS A 181 -10.08 21.59 24.68
C CYS A 181 -10.67 22.76 23.84
N LEU A 182 -10.32 24.01 24.15
CA LEU A 182 -10.78 25.18 23.40
C LEU A 182 -10.38 25.20 21.93
N GLU A 183 -9.41 24.41 21.53
CA GLU A 183 -9.03 24.24 20.12
C GLU A 183 -10.21 23.78 19.28
N PHE A 184 -11.15 23.01 19.83
CA PHE A 184 -12.33 22.51 19.13
C PHE A 184 -13.41 23.58 18.91
N ALA A 185 -13.35 24.70 19.61
CA ALA A 185 -14.18 25.88 19.34
C ALA A 185 -13.70 26.69 18.11
N ASN A 186 -12.79 26.14 17.33
CA ASN A 186 -12.23 26.73 16.12
C ASN A 186 -12.78 26.02 14.87
N GLU A 187 -13.30 26.82 13.92
CA GLU A 187 -13.89 26.29 12.68
C GLU A 187 -12.90 25.46 11.84
N TYR A 188 -11.63 25.87 11.77
CA TYR A 188 -10.61 25.14 11.00
C TYR A 188 -10.30 23.80 11.64
N ARG A 189 -10.20 23.75 12.97
CA ARG A 189 -9.98 22.50 13.70
C ARG A 189 -11.21 21.58 13.61
N ALA A 190 -12.40 22.12 13.76
CA ALA A 190 -13.64 21.39 13.57
C ALA A 190 -13.72 20.76 12.18
N LYS A 191 -13.40 21.53 11.14
CA LYS A 191 -13.39 21.06 9.76
C LYS A 191 -12.37 19.94 9.55
N GLU A 192 -11.15 20.08 10.06
CA GLU A 192 -10.10 19.08 9.98
C GLU A 192 -10.55 17.75 10.60
N VAL A 193 -11.13 17.79 11.80
CA VAL A 193 -11.60 16.59 12.50
C VAL A 193 -12.79 15.94 11.78
N ILE A 194 -13.75 16.74 11.30
CA ILE A 194 -14.89 16.25 10.51
C ILE A 194 -14.38 15.58 9.23
N GLN A 195 -13.43 16.19 8.53
CA GLN A 195 -12.85 15.62 7.33
C GLN A 195 -12.06 14.34 7.62
N LYS A 196 -11.40 14.21 8.77
CA LYS A 196 -10.69 13.00 9.17
C LYS A 196 -11.64 11.81 9.36
N TYR A 197 -12.71 11.99 10.14
CA TYR A 197 -13.55 10.86 10.56
C TYR A 197 -14.85 10.71 9.78
N CYS A 198 -15.41 11.81 9.24
CA CYS A 198 -16.78 11.86 8.77
C CYS A 198 -16.90 12.16 7.27
N SER A 199 -15.79 12.16 6.52
CA SER A 199 -15.74 12.54 5.08
C SER A 199 -16.74 11.79 4.20
N PHE A 200 -17.17 10.61 4.59
CA PHE A 200 -18.05 9.75 3.78
C PHE A 200 -19.31 9.29 4.50
N MET A 201 -19.64 9.90 5.65
CA MET A 201 -20.87 9.56 6.36
C MET A 201 -22.13 9.77 5.50
N PRO A 202 -23.19 8.96 5.71
CA PRO A 202 -24.36 8.91 4.80
C PRO A 202 -25.30 10.12 4.90
N THR A 203 -25.09 10.99 5.86
CA THR A 203 -25.91 12.22 6.05
C THR A 203 -25.06 13.46 5.79
N PRO A 204 -25.57 14.47 5.05
CA PRO A 204 -24.87 15.74 4.83
C PRO A 204 -24.53 16.45 6.15
N ILE A 205 -23.27 16.87 6.29
CA ILE A 205 -22.72 17.53 7.47
C ILE A 205 -22.34 18.96 7.10
N PHE A 206 -22.91 19.93 7.81
CA PHE A 206 -22.67 21.35 7.62
C PHE A 206 -21.97 21.93 8.84
N LEU A 207 -20.98 22.78 8.62
CA LEU A 207 -20.24 23.49 9.65
C LEU A 207 -20.44 24.99 9.47
N ALA A 208 -20.75 25.69 10.53
CA ALA A 208 -20.85 27.15 10.53
C ALA A 208 -20.39 27.73 11.88
N LYS A 209 -20.01 28.99 11.87
CA LYS A 209 -19.76 29.76 13.07
C LYS A 209 -21.11 30.30 13.57
N GLU A 210 -21.44 30.07 14.84
CA GLU A 210 -22.66 30.64 15.47
C GLU A 210 -22.55 32.18 15.45
N ASN A 211 -23.62 32.87 15.09
CA ASN A 211 -23.67 34.33 14.97
C ASN A 211 -22.73 34.92 13.88
N ALA A 212 -22.27 34.12 12.91
CA ALA A 212 -21.54 34.69 11.76
C ALA A 212 -22.49 35.59 10.93
N PRO A 213 -21.97 36.71 10.38
CA PRO A 213 -22.74 37.50 9.41
C PRO A 213 -23.12 36.66 8.21
N GLU A 214 -24.30 36.87 7.62
CA GLU A 214 -24.70 36.21 6.37
C GLU A 214 -23.67 36.53 5.27
N GLU A 215 -23.11 35.46 4.67
CA GLU A 215 -22.28 35.58 3.48
C GLU A 215 -23.16 35.50 2.22
N TYR A 216 -22.73 36.18 1.16
CA TYR A 216 -23.47 36.24 -0.09
C TYR A 216 -22.63 35.70 -1.23
N GLU A 217 -23.30 35.05 -2.18
CA GLU A 217 -22.71 34.62 -3.44
C GLU A 217 -23.51 35.12 -4.64
N THR A 218 -22.88 35.26 -5.78
CA THR A 218 -23.56 35.68 -7.02
C THR A 218 -23.55 34.50 -7.99
N ILE A 219 -24.75 34.07 -8.37
CA ILE A 219 -24.96 32.94 -9.30
C ILE A 219 -25.73 33.38 -10.54
N PRO A 220 -25.67 32.63 -11.67
CA PRO A 220 -26.55 32.86 -12.80
C PRO A 220 -28.02 32.84 -12.37
N ALA A 221 -28.85 33.72 -12.94
CA ALA A 221 -30.27 33.80 -12.55
C ALA A 221 -31.05 32.51 -12.83
N GLU A 222 -30.60 31.73 -13.83
CA GLU A 222 -31.17 30.41 -14.19
C GLU A 222 -30.85 29.30 -13.17
N GLU A 223 -29.85 29.50 -12.32
CA GLU A 223 -29.47 28.54 -11.26
C GLU A 223 -30.16 28.82 -9.91
N VAL A 224 -30.97 29.89 -9.85
CA VAL A 224 -31.73 30.25 -8.65
C VAL A 224 -32.88 29.26 -8.46
N THR A 225 -32.98 28.70 -7.28
CA THR A 225 -34.06 27.79 -6.87
C THR A 225 -35.03 28.46 -5.91
N GLU A 226 -36.20 27.85 -5.71
CA GLU A 226 -37.19 28.33 -4.75
C GLU A 226 -36.68 28.40 -3.30
N LYS A 227 -35.60 27.67 -3.01
CA LYS A 227 -34.98 27.63 -1.68
C LYS A 227 -33.98 28.77 -1.44
N ASP A 228 -33.56 29.48 -2.48
CA ASP A 228 -32.57 30.53 -2.37
C ASP A 228 -33.18 31.86 -1.87
N LYS A 229 -32.56 32.43 -0.85
CA LYS A 229 -32.91 33.76 -0.39
C LYS A 229 -32.22 34.80 -1.29
N VAL A 230 -32.92 35.25 -2.32
CA VAL A 230 -32.42 36.27 -3.24
C VAL A 230 -32.38 37.64 -2.56
N ILE A 231 -31.25 38.29 -2.59
CA ILE A 231 -31.00 39.61 -2.04
C ILE A 231 -31.11 40.68 -3.11
N GLU A 232 -30.54 40.42 -4.27
CA GLU A 232 -30.46 41.37 -5.39
C GLU A 232 -30.37 40.66 -6.72
N ASN A 233 -31.06 41.17 -7.74
CA ASN A 233 -30.90 40.73 -9.12
C ASN A 233 -29.95 41.67 -9.85
N ILE A 234 -28.91 41.15 -10.47
CA ILE A 234 -27.84 41.89 -11.14
C ILE A 234 -27.92 41.58 -12.64
N VAL A 235 -28.04 42.62 -13.46
CA VAL A 235 -27.99 42.49 -14.92
C VAL A 235 -26.65 43.08 -15.38
N GLU A 236 -25.78 42.24 -15.89
CA GLU A 236 -24.56 42.66 -16.58
C GLU A 236 -24.87 42.83 -18.05
N GLU A 237 -24.81 44.10 -18.54
CA GLU A 237 -25.02 44.38 -19.95
C GLU A 237 -23.87 43.85 -20.81
N ALA A 238 -24.19 43.50 -22.07
CA ALA A 238 -23.19 43.01 -23.01
C ALA A 238 -22.06 44.03 -23.22
N LYS A 239 -20.83 43.58 -23.16
CA LYS A 239 -19.64 44.39 -23.44
C LYS A 239 -19.19 44.17 -24.87
N PHE A 240 -19.01 45.29 -25.60
CA PHE A 240 -18.53 45.30 -26.97
C PHE A 240 -17.16 45.98 -27.00
N GLU A 241 -16.19 45.39 -27.69
CA GLU A 241 -14.90 46.02 -27.98
C GLU A 241 -14.80 46.26 -29.50
N GLU A 242 -14.25 47.45 -29.89
CA GLU A 242 -13.94 47.75 -31.26
C GLU A 242 -12.66 47.02 -31.69
N LYS A 243 -12.78 46.11 -32.64
CA LYS A 243 -11.65 45.42 -33.25
C LYS A 243 -11.45 46.01 -34.66
N GLU A 244 -10.25 46.50 -34.96
CA GLU A 244 -9.87 46.98 -36.27
C GLU A 244 -9.40 45.81 -37.13
N ASN A 245 -10.09 45.56 -38.22
CA ASN A 245 -9.75 44.50 -39.17
C ASN A 245 -8.59 44.95 -40.07
N GLU A 246 -7.91 44.05 -40.76
CA GLU A 246 -6.76 44.30 -41.64
C GLU A 246 -7.06 45.27 -42.81
N ASP A 247 -8.32 45.47 -43.10
CA ASP A 247 -8.80 46.44 -44.13
C ASP A 247 -9.11 47.84 -43.58
N GLY A 248 -8.88 48.12 -42.29
CA GLY A 248 -9.10 49.40 -41.63
C GLY A 248 -10.57 49.62 -41.21
N THR A 249 -11.44 48.67 -41.33
CA THR A 249 -12.83 48.73 -40.83
C THR A 249 -12.89 48.36 -39.36
N LYS A 250 -13.64 49.13 -38.58
CA LYS A 250 -13.89 48.85 -37.17
C LYS A 250 -15.18 48.03 -37.02
N GLU A 251 -15.08 46.88 -36.43
CA GLU A 251 -16.19 46.05 -36.09
C GLU A 251 -16.34 45.93 -34.56
N GLN A 252 -17.57 46.10 -34.08
CA GLN A 252 -17.85 45.86 -32.65
C GLN A 252 -18.02 44.38 -32.44
N VAL A 253 -17.07 43.78 -31.74
CA VAL A 253 -17.13 42.36 -31.35
C VAL A 253 -17.65 42.27 -29.93
N GLU A 254 -18.69 41.45 -29.74
CA GLU A 254 -19.22 41.17 -28.42
C GLU A 254 -18.18 40.32 -27.62
N VAL A 255 -17.60 40.92 -26.56
CA VAL A 255 -16.58 40.28 -25.71
C VAL A 255 -17.23 39.54 -24.54
N SER A 256 -18.38 40.02 -24.09
CA SER A 256 -19.15 39.40 -23.02
C SER A 256 -20.63 39.53 -23.30
N PRO A 257 -21.42 38.42 -23.35
CA PRO A 257 -22.83 38.48 -23.53
C PRO A 257 -23.54 39.12 -22.32
N ARG A 258 -24.76 39.60 -22.57
CA ARG A 258 -25.62 40.03 -21.45
C ARG A 258 -25.91 38.83 -20.55
N MET A 259 -25.62 38.97 -19.25
CA MET A 259 -25.85 37.92 -18.25
C MET A 259 -26.73 38.44 -17.11
N GLU A 260 -27.75 37.67 -16.78
CA GLU A 260 -28.58 37.91 -15.60
C GLU A 260 -28.06 37.05 -14.45
N LYS A 261 -27.72 37.68 -13.35
CA LYS A 261 -27.20 37.06 -12.13
C LYS A 261 -28.08 37.44 -10.96
N ALA A 262 -28.08 36.59 -9.96
CA ALA A 262 -28.73 36.87 -8.67
C ALA A 262 -27.71 36.78 -7.53
N LYS A 263 -27.72 37.77 -6.68
CA LYS A 263 -27.01 37.73 -5.40
C LYS A 263 -27.89 37.05 -4.39
N ILE A 264 -27.47 35.91 -3.90
CA ILE A 264 -28.19 35.10 -2.92
C ILE A 264 -27.41 35.01 -1.62
N VAL A 265 -28.08 34.60 -0.52
CA VAL A 265 -27.38 34.13 0.67
C VAL A 265 -26.62 32.89 0.27
N LYS A 266 -25.33 32.83 0.59
CA LYS A 266 -24.45 31.73 0.23
C LYS A 266 -25.03 30.41 0.69
N ARG A 267 -25.11 29.46 -0.26
CA ARG A 267 -25.62 28.11 0.03
C ARG A 267 -24.67 27.38 0.97
N PRO A 268 -25.17 26.70 2.01
CA PRO A 268 -24.34 25.84 2.83
C PRO A 268 -23.81 24.67 2.01
N VAL A 269 -22.51 24.40 2.11
CA VAL A 269 -21.85 23.30 1.41
C VAL A 269 -21.58 22.18 2.41
N ALA A 270 -22.03 20.97 2.10
CA ALA A 270 -21.72 19.80 2.90
C ALA A 270 -20.22 19.49 2.88
N LEU A 271 -19.65 19.18 4.04
CA LEU A 271 -18.23 18.85 4.19
C LEU A 271 -17.87 17.42 3.78
N ASN A 272 -18.87 16.56 3.72
CA ASN A 272 -18.72 15.13 3.42
C ASN A 272 -19.34 14.77 2.07
N ASP A 273 -18.98 13.58 1.59
CA ASP A 273 -19.52 12.96 0.38
C ASP A 273 -20.41 11.79 0.81
N THR A 274 -21.70 11.94 0.67
CA THR A 274 -22.68 10.95 1.13
C THR A 274 -22.80 9.73 0.22
N HIS A 275 -22.20 9.78 -0.96
CA HIS A 275 -22.23 8.73 -1.98
C HIS A 275 -20.81 8.40 -2.44
N PRO A 276 -19.98 7.79 -1.58
CA PRO A 276 -18.60 7.51 -1.92
C PRO A 276 -18.49 6.57 -3.12
N LEU A 277 -17.43 6.76 -3.92
CA LEU A 277 -17.24 6.02 -5.16
C LEU A 277 -17.26 4.50 -4.97
N TRP A 278 -16.73 3.99 -3.85
CA TRP A 278 -16.72 2.55 -3.56
C TRP A 278 -18.10 1.95 -3.29
N ALA A 279 -19.10 2.78 -3.01
CA ALA A 279 -20.48 2.31 -2.81
C ALA A 279 -21.23 2.10 -4.13
N LYS A 280 -20.74 2.69 -5.23
CA LYS A 280 -21.29 2.48 -6.58
C LYS A 280 -20.92 1.09 -7.09
N HIS A 281 -21.74 0.56 -8.03
CA HIS A 281 -21.34 -0.66 -8.72
C HIS A 281 -20.17 -0.37 -9.67
N PRO A 282 -19.16 -1.27 -9.76
CA PRO A 282 -17.97 -1.04 -10.61
C PRO A 282 -18.27 -0.67 -12.06
N ASN A 283 -19.34 -1.24 -12.64
CA ASN A 283 -19.74 -0.97 -14.03
C ASN A 283 -20.32 0.43 -14.26
N ASP A 284 -20.70 1.12 -13.17
CA ASP A 284 -21.29 2.47 -13.23
C ASP A 284 -20.24 3.55 -12.95
N CYS A 285 -18.97 3.16 -12.81
CA CYS A 285 -17.85 4.05 -12.52
C CYS A 285 -16.97 4.24 -13.76
N THR A 286 -16.55 5.47 -13.99
CA THR A 286 -15.61 5.82 -15.06
C THR A 286 -14.18 5.93 -14.55
N ASP A 287 -13.20 5.77 -15.43
CA ASP A 287 -11.77 5.90 -15.08
C ASP A 287 -11.45 7.28 -14.49
N GLU A 288 -12.10 8.34 -14.96
CA GLU A 288 -11.88 9.69 -14.46
C GLU A 288 -12.45 9.87 -13.04
N GLU A 289 -13.56 9.20 -12.70
CA GLU A 289 -14.08 9.17 -11.33
C GLU A 289 -13.09 8.47 -10.38
N TYR A 290 -12.47 7.34 -10.79
CA TYR A 290 -11.45 6.66 -9.99
C TYR A 290 -10.22 7.54 -9.75
N LYS A 291 -9.71 8.22 -10.78
CA LYS A 291 -8.57 9.12 -10.66
C LYS A 291 -8.87 10.35 -9.81
N THR A 292 -10.06 10.93 -9.97
CA THR A 292 -10.51 12.08 -9.18
C THR A 292 -10.68 11.71 -7.71
N PHE A 293 -11.26 10.55 -7.45
CA PHE A 293 -11.40 10.00 -6.10
C PHE A 293 -10.04 9.75 -5.47
N TYR A 294 -9.09 9.16 -6.20
CA TYR A 294 -7.72 8.94 -5.74
C TYR A 294 -7.05 10.25 -5.31
N ARG A 295 -7.08 11.26 -6.18
CA ARG A 295 -6.52 12.59 -5.89
C ARG A 295 -7.16 13.25 -4.67
N LYS A 296 -8.49 13.15 -4.54
CA LYS A 296 -9.26 13.71 -3.42
C LYS A 296 -8.90 13.06 -2.08
N VAL A 297 -8.82 11.73 -2.03
CA VAL A 297 -8.65 10.97 -0.77
C VAL A 297 -7.20 10.93 -0.30
N PHE A 298 -6.24 10.77 -1.23
CA PHE A 298 -4.83 10.57 -0.91
C PHE A 298 -3.98 11.82 -1.13
N GLN A 299 -4.56 12.89 -1.67
CA GLN A 299 -3.85 14.15 -2.01
C GLN A 299 -2.60 13.89 -2.85
N ASP A 300 -2.63 12.83 -3.65
CA ASP A 300 -1.55 12.42 -4.52
C ASP A 300 -1.86 12.87 -5.95
N TYR A 301 -0.97 13.69 -6.50
CA TYR A 301 -1.13 14.24 -7.85
C TYR A 301 -0.59 13.30 -8.94
N LYS A 302 0.16 12.25 -8.57
CA LYS A 302 0.56 11.19 -9.49
C LYS A 302 -0.64 10.29 -9.77
N GLU A 303 -0.91 9.99 -11.02
CA GLU A 303 -1.97 9.06 -11.35
C GLU A 303 -1.60 7.64 -10.93
N PRO A 304 -2.56 6.87 -10.39
CA PRO A 304 -2.35 5.45 -10.13
C PRO A 304 -2.17 4.67 -11.43
N LEU A 305 -1.43 3.58 -11.39
CA LEU A 305 -1.23 2.70 -12.55
C LEU A 305 -2.54 2.03 -12.98
N PHE A 306 -3.24 1.48 -12.00
CA PHE A 306 -4.56 0.85 -12.11
C PHE A 306 -5.17 0.68 -10.73
N TRP A 307 -6.39 0.13 -10.68
CA TRP A 307 -7.13 -0.09 -9.43
C TRP A 307 -7.94 -1.39 -9.46
N ILE A 308 -8.35 -1.79 -8.27
CA ILE A 308 -9.25 -2.92 -8.05
C ILE A 308 -10.45 -2.39 -7.27
N HIS A 309 -11.65 -2.45 -7.85
CA HIS A 309 -12.88 -2.17 -7.15
C HIS A 309 -13.38 -3.45 -6.50
N LEU A 310 -13.41 -3.47 -5.18
CA LEU A 310 -13.91 -4.56 -4.36
C LEU A 310 -15.42 -4.37 -4.15
N ASN A 311 -16.20 -5.39 -4.45
CA ASN A 311 -17.63 -5.40 -4.18
C ASN A 311 -18.05 -6.85 -3.89
N MET A 312 -18.38 -7.12 -2.64
CA MET A 312 -18.79 -8.43 -2.16
C MET A 312 -19.88 -8.29 -1.12
N ASP A 313 -21.00 -8.99 -1.33
CA ASP A 313 -22.16 -8.97 -0.43
C ASP A 313 -22.25 -10.25 0.43
N TYR A 314 -21.56 -11.33 0.06
CA TYR A 314 -21.57 -12.61 0.77
C TYR A 314 -20.22 -13.32 0.65
N PRO A 315 -19.67 -13.97 1.69
CA PRO A 315 -20.20 -14.22 3.03
C PRO A 315 -20.06 -13.05 4.03
N PHE A 316 -19.52 -11.93 3.62
CA PHE A 316 -19.43 -10.70 4.38
C PHE A 316 -19.56 -9.52 3.43
N ASN A 317 -20.10 -8.42 3.93
CA ASN A 317 -20.28 -7.19 3.15
C ASN A 317 -18.96 -6.42 3.13
N LEU A 318 -18.32 -6.35 1.95
CA LEU A 318 -17.07 -5.65 1.78
C LEU A 318 -17.06 -4.86 0.48
N LYS A 319 -16.88 -3.58 0.58
CA LYS A 319 -16.74 -2.65 -0.54
C LYS A 319 -15.42 -1.90 -0.42
N GLY A 320 -14.87 -1.46 -1.54
CA GLY A 320 -13.62 -0.72 -1.47
C GLY A 320 -12.96 -0.53 -2.82
N ILE A 321 -11.90 0.27 -2.83
CA ILE A 321 -11.07 0.48 -4.01
C ILE A 321 -9.61 0.44 -3.57
N LEU A 322 -8.84 -0.45 -4.18
CA LEU A 322 -7.40 -0.54 -4.00
C LEU A 322 -6.71 0.03 -5.23
N TYR A 323 -5.76 0.94 -5.03
CA TYR A 323 -4.98 1.57 -6.08
C TYR A 323 -3.54 1.11 -6.02
N PHE A 324 -2.97 0.84 -7.18
CA PHE A 324 -1.54 0.62 -7.37
C PHE A 324 -0.90 1.97 -7.69
N PRO A 325 -0.19 2.59 -6.74
CA PRO A 325 0.46 3.86 -6.98
C PRO A 325 1.70 3.66 -7.87
N LYS A 326 2.10 4.70 -8.58
CA LYS A 326 3.39 4.73 -9.24
C LYS A 326 4.47 4.98 -8.19
N ILE A 327 5.33 3.97 -7.96
CA ILE A 327 6.38 4.02 -6.94
C ILE A 327 7.65 4.63 -7.57
N ASN A 328 8.18 5.67 -6.95
CA ASN A 328 9.49 6.20 -7.30
C ASN A 328 10.48 5.74 -6.22
N THR A 329 11.16 4.61 -6.49
CA THR A 329 12.02 3.91 -5.51
C THR A 329 13.23 4.72 -5.04
N GLU A 330 13.57 5.82 -5.71
CA GLU A 330 14.73 6.64 -5.34
C GLU A 330 14.44 7.67 -4.23
N TYR A 331 13.18 8.12 -4.05
CA TYR A 331 12.86 9.25 -3.19
C TYR A 331 11.59 9.10 -2.33
N ASP A 332 10.73 8.15 -2.60
CA ASP A 332 9.46 7.99 -1.87
C ASP A 332 9.59 6.93 -0.78
N SER A 333 9.10 7.23 0.42
CA SER A 333 8.83 6.18 1.42
C SER A 333 7.80 5.21 0.81
N ILE A 334 8.14 3.93 0.80
CA ILE A 334 7.32 2.87 0.20
C ILE A 334 6.09 2.55 1.08
N GLU A 335 5.58 3.50 1.82
CA GLU A 335 4.40 3.30 2.66
C GLU A 335 3.15 3.79 1.93
N GLY A 336 2.30 2.84 1.56
CA GLY A 336 0.94 3.10 1.11
C GLY A 336 0.04 3.50 2.27
N THR A 337 -1.21 3.81 1.97
CA THR A 337 -2.22 4.12 2.97
C THR A 337 -3.53 3.45 2.60
N ILE A 338 -3.95 2.45 3.37
CA ILE A 338 -5.27 1.83 3.22
C ILE A 338 -6.15 2.26 4.38
N LYS A 339 -7.18 3.05 4.05
CA LYS A 339 -8.15 3.59 5.01
C LYS A 339 -9.27 2.59 5.22
N LEU A 340 -9.51 2.22 6.48
CA LEU A 340 -10.57 1.30 6.86
C LEU A 340 -11.79 2.09 7.35
N TYR A 341 -12.94 1.73 6.81
CA TYR A 341 -14.26 2.25 7.18
C TYR A 341 -15.17 1.12 7.67
N ASN A 342 -16.13 1.47 8.47
CA ASN A 342 -17.26 0.62 8.85
C ASN A 342 -18.54 1.47 8.72
N ASN A 343 -19.44 1.07 7.83
CA ASN A 343 -20.61 1.88 7.48
C ASN A 343 -20.26 3.33 7.12
N GLN A 344 -19.24 3.52 6.27
CA GLN A 344 -18.75 4.84 5.81
C GLN A 344 -18.12 5.71 6.93
N VAL A 345 -17.95 5.18 8.14
CA VAL A 345 -17.29 5.83 9.27
C VAL A 345 -15.82 5.40 9.29
N PHE A 346 -14.91 6.36 9.31
CA PHE A 346 -13.48 6.08 9.38
C PHE A 346 -13.10 5.43 10.71
N ILE A 347 -12.34 4.33 10.62
CA ILE A 347 -11.84 3.58 11.77
C ILE A 347 -10.37 3.88 12.01
N ALA A 348 -9.51 3.51 11.07
CA ALA A 348 -8.07 3.74 11.15
C ALA A 348 -7.39 3.49 9.79
N ASP A 349 -6.10 3.83 9.71
CA ASP A 349 -5.24 3.54 8.57
C ASP A 349 -4.43 2.26 8.82
N ASN A 350 -4.18 1.50 7.76
CA ASN A 350 -3.22 0.39 7.73
C ASN A 350 -3.35 -0.65 8.86
N ILE A 351 -4.57 -1.09 9.15
CA ILE A 351 -4.81 -2.09 10.20
C ILE A 351 -4.26 -3.46 9.75
N LYS A 352 -3.17 -3.92 10.40
CA LYS A 352 -2.42 -5.14 10.05
C LYS A 352 -3.23 -6.42 10.16
N GLU A 353 -4.25 -6.42 11.00
CA GLU A 353 -5.14 -7.55 11.19
C GLU A 353 -6.01 -7.83 9.95
N VAL A 354 -6.41 -6.79 9.22
CA VAL A 354 -7.24 -6.88 8.00
C VAL A 354 -6.40 -6.89 6.74
N ILE A 355 -5.35 -6.08 6.72
CA ILE A 355 -4.55 -5.82 5.53
C ILE A 355 -3.23 -6.58 5.65
N PRO A 356 -2.96 -7.57 4.80
CA PRO A 356 -1.65 -8.21 4.75
C PRO A 356 -0.52 -7.20 4.59
N GLU A 357 0.60 -7.45 5.26
CA GLU A 357 1.73 -6.51 5.31
C GLU A 357 2.20 -6.07 3.92
N PHE A 358 2.24 -6.98 2.96
CA PHE A 358 2.68 -6.68 1.60
C PHE A 358 1.69 -5.80 0.82
N LEU A 359 0.39 -5.80 1.18
CA LEU A 359 -0.61 -4.92 0.59
C LEU A 359 -0.55 -3.49 1.13
N MET A 360 0.16 -3.24 2.23
CA MET A 360 0.34 -1.89 2.80
C MET A 360 1.19 -0.96 1.92
N LEU A 361 1.74 -1.46 0.83
CA LEU A 361 2.37 -0.65 -0.22
C LEU A 361 1.33 0.02 -1.13
N LEU A 362 0.07 -0.44 -1.10
CA LEU A 362 -1.02 0.11 -1.90
C LEU A 362 -1.67 1.32 -1.20
N LYS A 363 -2.39 2.10 -1.98
CA LYS A 363 -3.33 3.10 -1.46
C LYS A 363 -4.75 2.60 -1.68
N GLY A 364 -5.63 2.81 -0.70
CA GLY A 364 -6.99 2.30 -0.88
C GLY A 364 -7.95 2.71 0.21
N VAL A 365 -9.20 2.37 -0.02
CA VAL A 365 -10.28 2.46 0.94
C VAL A 365 -10.98 1.10 1.02
N ILE A 366 -11.31 0.66 2.20
CA ILE A 366 -12.06 -0.57 2.47
C ILE A 366 -13.15 -0.23 3.45
N ASP A 367 -14.39 -0.56 3.12
CA ASP A 367 -15.56 -0.42 3.96
C ASP A 367 -16.18 -1.79 4.20
N CYS A 368 -16.24 -2.20 5.46
CA CYS A 368 -16.80 -3.49 5.85
C CYS A 368 -17.64 -3.34 7.13
N PRO A 369 -18.97 -3.32 7.01
CA PRO A 369 -19.88 -3.24 8.15
C PRO A 369 -19.74 -4.38 9.16
N ASP A 370 -19.39 -5.57 8.70
CA ASP A 370 -19.32 -6.79 9.51
C ASP A 370 -18.04 -6.92 10.36
N LEU A 371 -17.18 -5.90 10.35
CA LEU A 371 -15.93 -5.95 11.12
C LEU A 371 -16.17 -5.99 12.63
N PRO A 372 -15.57 -6.95 13.36
CA PRO A 372 -15.68 -7.04 14.81
C PRO A 372 -14.84 -5.94 15.46
N LEU A 373 -15.43 -4.78 15.68
CA LEU A 373 -14.79 -3.62 16.30
C LEU A 373 -14.82 -3.72 17.83
N ASN A 374 -13.79 -3.20 18.48
CA ASN A 374 -13.82 -2.94 19.91
C ASN A 374 -14.79 -1.78 20.23
N VAL A 375 -15.06 -1.56 21.51
CA VAL A 375 -16.00 -0.52 21.96
C VAL A 375 -15.61 0.89 21.50
N SER A 376 -14.31 1.19 21.45
CA SER A 376 -13.78 2.48 20.98
C SER A 376 -13.66 2.57 19.45
N ARG A 377 -13.98 1.52 18.72
CA ARG A 377 -13.79 1.40 17.26
C ARG A 377 -12.38 1.77 16.78
N SER A 378 -11.38 1.66 17.66
CA SER A 378 -9.98 1.97 17.33
C SER A 378 -9.14 0.74 17.02
N ALA A 379 -9.66 -0.45 17.31
CA ALA A 379 -9.00 -1.73 17.06
C ALA A 379 -10.00 -2.84 16.76
N LEU A 380 -9.53 -3.88 16.11
CA LEU A 380 -10.30 -5.09 15.82
C LEU A 380 -10.13 -6.13 16.93
N GLN A 381 -11.17 -6.91 17.17
CA GLN A 381 -11.03 -8.15 17.90
C GLN A 381 -10.41 -9.18 16.96
N ASN A 382 -9.34 -9.83 17.41
CA ASN A 382 -8.65 -10.85 16.59
C ASN A 382 -9.58 -12.07 16.46
N ASP A 383 -10.24 -12.17 15.31
CA ASP A 383 -11.21 -13.21 14.99
C ASP A 383 -10.84 -13.88 13.66
N GLY A 384 -11.12 -15.15 13.51
CA GLY A 384 -10.98 -15.89 12.25
C GLY A 384 -11.77 -15.30 11.06
N PHE A 385 -12.72 -14.42 11.34
CA PHE A 385 -13.44 -13.64 10.33
C PHE A 385 -12.54 -12.59 9.65
N VAL A 386 -11.71 -11.87 10.40
CA VAL A 386 -10.77 -10.88 9.89
C VAL A 386 -9.77 -11.54 8.94
N GLN A 387 -9.30 -12.75 9.27
CA GLN A 387 -8.42 -13.52 8.40
C GLN A 387 -9.06 -13.85 7.04
N LYS A 388 -10.37 -14.17 7.03
CA LYS A 388 -11.10 -14.44 5.77
C LYS A 388 -11.19 -13.22 4.88
N ILE A 389 -11.34 -12.03 5.45
CA ILE A 389 -11.31 -10.76 4.70
C ILE A 389 -9.92 -10.55 4.08
N SER A 390 -8.88 -10.73 4.87
CA SER A 390 -7.48 -10.63 4.42
C SER A 390 -7.19 -11.60 3.27
N ASP A 391 -7.57 -12.87 3.41
CA ASP A 391 -7.42 -13.90 2.36
C ASP A 391 -8.19 -13.55 1.08
N TYR A 392 -9.40 -12.99 1.22
CA TYR A 392 -10.19 -12.54 0.07
C TYR A 392 -9.54 -11.38 -0.68
N ILE A 393 -9.06 -10.36 0.04
CA ILE A 393 -8.37 -9.22 -0.55
C ILE A 393 -7.11 -9.70 -1.30
N THR A 394 -6.30 -10.55 -0.67
CA THR A 394 -5.11 -11.19 -1.26
C THR A 394 -5.47 -11.91 -2.56
N LYS A 395 -6.54 -12.72 -2.52
CA LYS A 395 -7.02 -13.44 -3.70
C LYS A 395 -7.41 -12.49 -4.83
N LYS A 396 -8.17 -11.43 -4.54
CA LYS A 396 -8.61 -10.44 -5.57
C LYS A 396 -7.44 -9.70 -6.19
N VAL A 397 -6.42 -9.37 -5.40
CA VAL A 397 -5.20 -8.74 -5.91
C VAL A 397 -4.46 -9.71 -6.85
N ALA A 398 -4.25 -10.95 -6.44
CA ALA A 398 -3.62 -11.96 -7.30
C ALA A 398 -4.42 -12.24 -8.59
N ASP A 399 -5.74 -12.34 -8.49
CA ASP A 399 -6.63 -12.57 -9.64
C ASP A 399 -6.58 -11.38 -10.64
N LYS A 400 -6.49 -10.14 -10.15
CA LYS A 400 -6.32 -8.96 -11.02
C LYS A 400 -4.98 -8.95 -11.74
N LEU A 401 -3.88 -9.19 -11.00
CA LEU A 401 -2.53 -9.21 -11.57
C LEU A 401 -2.35 -10.33 -12.60
N SER A 402 -2.76 -11.54 -12.24
CA SER A 402 -2.70 -12.69 -13.16
C SER A 402 -3.62 -12.51 -14.38
N GLY A 403 -4.80 -11.91 -14.16
CA GLY A 403 -5.73 -11.55 -15.23
C GLY A 403 -5.11 -10.55 -16.21
N MET A 404 -4.47 -9.48 -15.73
CA MET A 404 -3.78 -8.51 -16.57
C MET A 404 -2.67 -9.17 -17.40
N CYS A 405 -1.86 -10.03 -16.80
CA CYS A 405 -0.80 -10.75 -17.53
C CYS A 405 -1.36 -11.60 -18.68
N LYS A 406 -2.57 -12.19 -18.51
CA LYS A 406 -3.23 -13.02 -19.53
C LYS A 406 -3.92 -12.22 -20.63
N THR A 407 -4.61 -11.13 -20.26
CA THR A 407 -5.52 -10.41 -21.16
C THR A 407 -4.96 -9.11 -21.72
N ASP A 408 -3.99 -8.51 -21.03
CA ASP A 408 -3.35 -7.24 -21.39
C ASP A 408 -1.87 -7.26 -20.99
N LYS A 409 -1.12 -8.19 -21.62
CA LYS A 409 0.30 -8.42 -21.34
C LYS A 409 1.13 -7.16 -21.57
N GLU A 410 0.78 -6.32 -22.55
CA GLU A 410 1.49 -5.08 -22.86
C GLU A 410 1.44 -4.08 -21.70
N SER A 411 0.24 -3.84 -21.13
CA SER A 411 0.12 -2.99 -19.94
C SER A 411 0.79 -3.59 -18.71
N TYR A 412 0.72 -4.93 -18.55
CA TYR A 412 1.35 -5.62 -17.44
C TYR A 412 2.89 -5.49 -17.48
N GLU A 413 3.51 -5.67 -18.66
CA GLU A 413 4.94 -5.44 -18.87
C GLU A 413 5.34 -3.98 -18.64
N LYS A 414 4.52 -3.03 -19.12
CA LYS A 414 4.75 -1.60 -18.92
C LYS A 414 4.76 -1.19 -17.44
N TYR A 415 3.94 -1.84 -16.62
CA TYR A 415 3.85 -1.55 -15.19
C TYR A 415 4.80 -2.40 -14.35
N TRP A 416 5.48 -3.38 -14.96
CA TRP A 416 6.24 -4.40 -14.24
C TRP A 416 7.30 -3.82 -13.29
N ASP A 417 8.05 -2.82 -13.72
CA ASP A 417 9.11 -2.22 -12.91
C ASP A 417 8.53 -1.54 -11.64
N ASP A 418 7.31 -1.00 -11.72
CA ASP A 418 6.61 -0.40 -10.58
C ASP A 418 5.96 -1.45 -9.65
N ILE A 419 5.45 -2.57 -10.20
CA ILE A 419 4.69 -3.58 -9.44
C ILE A 419 5.53 -4.77 -8.98
N SER A 420 6.68 -5.02 -9.61
CA SER A 420 7.51 -6.20 -9.30
C SER A 420 8.01 -6.23 -7.85
N PRO A 421 8.43 -5.13 -7.20
CA PRO A 421 8.83 -5.16 -5.80
C PRO A 421 7.68 -5.59 -4.88
N PHE A 422 6.48 -5.11 -5.17
CA PHE A 422 5.26 -5.49 -4.46
C PHE A 422 4.95 -6.99 -4.62
N ILE A 423 4.99 -7.51 -5.86
CA ILE A 423 4.70 -8.93 -6.14
C ILE A 423 5.75 -9.82 -5.47
N LYS A 424 7.04 -9.48 -5.61
CA LYS A 424 8.14 -10.24 -5.00
C LYS A 424 8.03 -10.24 -3.47
N PHE A 425 7.73 -9.09 -2.86
CA PHE A 425 7.51 -9.00 -1.41
C PHE A 425 6.31 -9.82 -0.97
N GLY A 426 5.21 -9.76 -1.72
CA GLY A 426 4.02 -10.59 -1.48
C GLY A 426 4.33 -12.08 -1.53
N CYS A 427 5.10 -12.53 -2.52
CA CYS A 427 5.53 -13.93 -2.64
C CYS A 427 6.43 -14.36 -1.46
N LEU A 428 7.24 -13.46 -0.91
CA LEU A 428 8.08 -13.75 0.26
C LEU A 428 7.27 -13.88 1.55
N LYS A 429 6.13 -13.20 1.66
CA LYS A 429 5.32 -13.10 2.89
C LYS A 429 4.12 -14.04 2.90
N ASP A 430 3.54 -14.37 1.75
CA ASP A 430 2.31 -15.15 1.62
C ASP A 430 2.46 -16.26 0.58
N GLU A 431 2.44 -17.51 1.04
CA GLU A 431 2.59 -18.69 0.18
C GLU A 431 1.45 -18.85 -0.82
N LYS A 432 0.19 -18.58 -0.40
CA LYS A 432 -0.98 -18.69 -1.27
C LYS A 432 -0.94 -17.64 -2.39
N PHE A 433 -0.44 -16.44 -2.08
CA PHE A 433 -0.20 -15.40 -3.08
C PHE A 433 0.89 -15.82 -4.05
N CYS A 434 2.00 -16.36 -3.53
CA CYS A 434 3.10 -16.87 -4.34
C CYS A 434 2.64 -17.98 -5.29
N ASP A 435 1.86 -18.96 -4.82
CA ASP A 435 1.31 -20.05 -5.64
C ASP A 435 0.52 -19.52 -6.84
N LYS A 436 -0.26 -18.45 -6.62
CA LYS A 436 -1.07 -17.84 -7.68
C LYS A 436 -0.26 -16.98 -8.64
N MET A 437 0.85 -16.39 -8.18
CA MET A 437 1.64 -15.47 -8.98
C MET A 437 2.84 -16.13 -9.68
N ASN A 438 3.23 -17.34 -9.29
CA ASN A 438 4.45 -18.02 -9.77
C ASN A 438 4.62 -18.00 -11.29
N ASP A 439 3.56 -18.28 -12.05
CA ASP A 439 3.59 -18.33 -13.51
C ASP A 439 3.47 -16.95 -14.19
N TYR A 440 3.24 -15.89 -13.41
CA TYR A 440 3.02 -14.50 -13.89
C TYR A 440 4.12 -13.54 -13.45
N ILE A 441 5.17 -14.07 -12.84
CA ILE A 441 6.37 -13.31 -12.50
C ILE A 441 7.18 -13.12 -13.78
N LEU A 442 7.53 -11.85 -14.07
CA LEU A 442 8.33 -11.52 -15.23
C LEU A 442 9.77 -11.25 -14.83
N PHE A 443 10.66 -11.66 -15.70
CA PHE A 443 12.10 -11.41 -15.65
C PHE A 443 12.50 -10.64 -16.90
N LYS A 444 13.22 -9.55 -16.74
CA LYS A 444 13.75 -8.77 -17.86
C LYS A 444 15.05 -9.37 -18.30
N ASN A 445 15.20 -9.71 -19.57
CA ASN A 445 16.40 -10.32 -20.11
C ASN A 445 17.44 -9.29 -20.61
N LEU A 446 18.55 -9.75 -21.16
CA LEU A 446 19.62 -8.88 -21.68
C LEU A 446 19.18 -8.01 -22.86
N ASP A 447 18.16 -8.42 -23.62
CA ASP A 447 17.55 -7.68 -24.74
C ASP A 447 16.43 -6.72 -24.28
N ASP A 448 16.25 -6.53 -22.99
CA ASP A 448 15.15 -5.75 -22.39
C ASP A 448 13.74 -6.30 -22.65
N LYS A 449 13.61 -7.60 -22.94
CA LYS A 449 12.32 -8.29 -23.08
C LYS A 449 11.92 -8.91 -21.76
N TYR A 450 10.61 -8.94 -21.48
CA TYR A 450 10.06 -9.59 -20.30
C TYR A 450 9.69 -11.04 -20.61
N LEU A 451 10.22 -11.96 -19.80
CA LEU A 451 10.02 -13.41 -19.91
C LEU A 451 9.43 -13.93 -18.59
N THR A 452 8.51 -14.87 -18.67
CA THR A 452 8.08 -15.65 -17.50
C THR A 452 9.12 -16.69 -17.14
N LEU A 453 9.08 -17.24 -15.90
CA LEU A 453 10.02 -18.28 -15.49
C LEU A 453 10.01 -19.51 -16.45
N PRO A 454 8.86 -20.03 -16.90
CA PRO A 454 8.83 -21.09 -17.91
C PRO A 454 9.46 -20.69 -19.26
N GLU A 455 9.36 -19.42 -19.66
CA GLU A 455 9.98 -18.93 -20.90
C GLU A 455 11.51 -18.83 -20.77
N CYS A 456 12.04 -18.40 -19.61
CA CYS A 456 13.49 -18.40 -19.34
C CYS A 456 14.10 -19.79 -19.46
N LEU A 457 13.36 -20.84 -19.09
CA LEU A 457 13.84 -22.24 -19.16
C LEU A 457 13.76 -22.86 -20.56
N LYS A 458 13.02 -22.26 -21.51
CA LYS A 458 12.88 -22.76 -22.90
C LYS A 458 13.92 -22.21 -23.85
N THR A 459 14.55 -21.10 -23.54
CA THR A 459 15.55 -20.45 -24.41
C THR A 459 16.82 -21.28 -24.61
N GLU A 460 17.06 -22.34 -23.84
CA GLU A 460 18.20 -23.25 -23.98
C GLU A 460 17.97 -24.46 -24.93
N GLU A 461 16.70 -24.72 -25.33
CA GLU A 461 16.41 -25.76 -26.31
C GLU A 461 16.17 -25.11 -27.67
N GLY A 462 17.23 -25.09 -28.50
CA GLY A 462 17.19 -24.53 -29.85
C GLY A 462 16.02 -25.03 -30.67
N THR A 463 15.29 -24.10 -31.27
CA THR A 463 14.39 -24.20 -32.42
C THR A 463 14.06 -25.60 -32.93
N ALA A 464 12.92 -26.14 -32.48
CA ALA A 464 12.19 -27.14 -33.23
C ALA A 464 10.67 -27.00 -32.97
N ASP A 465 10.01 -26.52 -34.03
CA ASP A 465 8.58 -26.66 -34.35
C ASP A 465 7.51 -26.36 -33.30
N SER A 466 6.97 -25.14 -33.40
CA SER A 466 5.61 -24.82 -32.99
C SER A 466 4.59 -25.36 -34.00
N LYS A 467 3.80 -26.33 -33.62
CA LYS A 467 2.49 -26.61 -34.24
C LYS A 467 1.46 -26.85 -33.15
N ASP A 468 0.46 -26.00 -33.20
CA ASP A 468 -0.89 -26.07 -32.70
C ASP A 468 -1.30 -27.32 -31.89
N MET A 469 -1.79 -27.10 -30.68
CA MET A 469 -2.89 -27.89 -30.12
C MET A 469 -3.79 -27.00 -29.22
N ASP A 470 -4.90 -26.61 -29.85
CA ASP A 470 -6.18 -26.35 -29.18
C ASP A 470 -6.68 -27.64 -28.50
N SER A 471 -7.22 -27.55 -27.31
CA SER A 471 -8.47 -28.19 -26.88
C SER A 471 -8.64 -28.16 -25.38
N GLU A 472 -9.65 -27.43 -24.97
CA GLU A 472 -10.93 -27.93 -24.39
C GLU A 472 -10.87 -28.80 -23.14
N ASN A 473 -11.51 -28.22 -22.11
CA ASN A 473 -12.39 -28.85 -21.10
C ASN A 473 -11.88 -30.03 -20.25
N ALA A 474 -11.93 -29.81 -18.94
CA ALA A 474 -12.88 -30.59 -18.11
C ALA A 474 -12.86 -30.11 -16.65
N ASP A 475 -14.05 -29.71 -16.23
CA ASP A 475 -14.52 -29.75 -14.84
C ASP A 475 -14.42 -31.18 -14.28
N ASN A 476 -14.09 -31.30 -13.02
CA ASN A 476 -14.85 -31.95 -11.96
C ASN A 476 -14.03 -32.54 -10.82
N ALA A 477 -14.44 -32.05 -9.65
CA ALA A 477 -14.82 -32.86 -8.46
C ALA A 477 -13.72 -33.58 -7.65
N SER A 478 -13.53 -33.03 -6.49
CA SER A 478 -13.83 -33.54 -5.15
C SER A 478 -13.07 -34.76 -4.58
N GLU A 479 -12.81 -34.53 -3.33
CA GLU A 479 -12.81 -35.41 -2.15
C GLU A 479 -11.51 -36.08 -1.69
N ASN A 480 -11.15 -35.57 -0.52
CA ASN A 480 -10.70 -36.26 0.70
C ASN A 480 -9.84 -37.53 0.59
N THR A 481 -8.72 -37.49 1.27
CA THR A 481 -8.55 -38.37 2.46
C THR A 481 -7.31 -37.98 3.27
N ASP A 482 -7.52 -37.99 4.58
CA ASP A 482 -6.59 -37.87 5.69
C ASP A 482 -5.58 -39.02 5.80
N GLU A 483 -4.64 -38.77 6.72
CA GLU A 483 -3.75 -39.67 7.48
C GLU A 483 -2.37 -39.99 6.87
N ALA A 484 -1.31 -39.80 7.55
CA ALA A 484 -0.82 -40.03 8.85
C ALA A 484 0.71 -39.89 8.88
N SER A 485 1.17 -39.23 9.91
CA SER A 485 2.56 -39.16 10.40
C SER A 485 3.27 -40.51 10.48
N LYS A 486 4.58 -40.51 10.16
CA LYS A 486 5.54 -41.36 10.87
C LYS A 486 6.93 -40.75 10.86
N ASP A 487 7.37 -40.41 12.06
CA ASP A 487 8.79 -40.19 12.43
C ASP A 487 9.64 -41.41 12.05
N THR A 488 10.82 -41.14 11.56
CA THR A 488 11.99 -41.99 11.82
C THR A 488 13.27 -41.16 11.78
N GLU A 489 13.82 -40.95 12.93
CA GLU A 489 15.24 -40.60 13.13
C GLU A 489 16.10 -41.75 12.55
N ASN A 490 17.16 -41.37 11.82
CA ASN A 490 18.37 -42.20 11.84
C ASN A 490 19.60 -41.37 11.54
N THR A 491 20.44 -41.28 12.54
CA THR A 491 21.86 -40.89 12.53
C THR A 491 22.67 -41.97 11.83
N SER A 492 23.57 -41.56 10.92
CA SER A 492 24.90 -42.21 10.76
C SER A 492 25.83 -41.39 9.86
N GLU A 493 26.84 -40.92 10.46
CA GLU A 493 28.27 -40.93 10.16
C GLU A 493 28.74 -40.72 8.72
N ALA A 494 29.66 -39.79 8.63
CA ALA A 494 30.46 -39.34 7.49
C ALA A 494 31.21 -40.48 6.82
N ASP A 495 31.19 -40.46 5.48
CA ASP A 495 32.31 -40.83 4.66
C ASP A 495 32.47 -39.81 3.55
N THR A 496 33.63 -39.15 3.56
CA THR A 496 34.12 -38.22 2.56
C THR A 496 34.62 -39.01 1.35
N ASP A 497 33.84 -38.98 0.29
CA ASP A 497 34.34 -39.11 -1.09
C ASP A 497 33.61 -38.08 -1.94
N THR A 498 34.30 -37.00 -2.27
CA THR A 498 33.86 -35.95 -3.14
C THR A 498 33.96 -36.40 -4.61
N GLU A 499 32.95 -37.12 -5.06
CA GLU A 499 32.55 -37.03 -6.47
C GLU A 499 31.61 -35.82 -6.57
N GLU A 500 31.97 -34.79 -7.33
CA GLU A 500 31.10 -33.67 -7.67
C GLU A 500 29.89 -34.24 -8.43
N GLU A 501 28.79 -34.47 -7.69
CA GLU A 501 27.50 -34.72 -8.31
C GLU A 501 27.17 -33.49 -9.17
N LYS A 502 27.20 -33.63 -10.50
CA LYS A 502 26.75 -32.60 -11.43
C LYS A 502 25.31 -32.23 -11.05
N ASP A 503 25.14 -31.00 -10.58
CA ASP A 503 23.83 -30.41 -10.23
C ASP A 503 22.91 -30.52 -11.46
N SER A 504 21.90 -31.36 -11.39
CA SER A 504 20.97 -31.64 -12.51
C SER A 504 19.93 -30.54 -12.72
N ARG A 505 19.95 -29.50 -11.91
CA ARG A 505 19.03 -28.38 -12.03
C ARG A 505 19.36 -27.51 -13.22
N LYS A 506 18.32 -26.99 -13.88
CA LYS A 506 18.49 -26.05 -15.00
C LYS A 506 18.94 -24.69 -14.48
N PRO A 507 20.06 -24.12 -14.96
CA PRO A 507 20.54 -22.83 -14.53
C PRO A 507 19.68 -21.70 -15.16
N VAL A 508 19.34 -20.67 -14.38
CA VAL A 508 18.84 -19.38 -14.86
C VAL A 508 19.90 -18.35 -14.51
N TYR A 509 20.59 -17.84 -15.53
CA TYR A 509 21.64 -16.86 -15.31
C TYR A 509 21.07 -15.49 -15.01
N TYR A 510 21.73 -14.73 -14.09
CA TYR A 510 21.26 -13.41 -13.73
C TYR A 510 22.37 -12.36 -13.56
N VAL A 511 21.99 -11.10 -13.77
CA VAL A 511 22.80 -9.89 -13.67
C VAL A 511 22.26 -9.02 -12.55
N THR A 512 23.12 -8.51 -11.66
CA THR A 512 22.74 -7.58 -10.60
C THR A 512 23.17 -6.14 -10.88
N ASP A 513 24.17 -5.92 -11.70
CA ASP A 513 24.66 -4.61 -12.10
C ASP A 513 25.19 -4.67 -13.55
N ARG A 514 24.46 -4.07 -14.48
CA ARG A 514 24.80 -4.06 -15.90
C ARG A 514 26.13 -3.36 -16.20
N GLN A 515 26.52 -2.37 -15.41
CA GLN A 515 27.75 -1.61 -15.65
C GLN A 515 28.97 -2.40 -15.17
N GLN A 516 28.91 -2.92 -13.95
CA GLN A 516 30.00 -3.71 -13.38
C GLN A 516 30.19 -5.06 -14.10
N GLN A 517 29.09 -5.71 -14.49
CA GLN A 517 29.11 -7.03 -15.14
C GLN A 517 29.15 -6.97 -16.67
N GLY A 518 29.42 -5.80 -17.25
CA GLY A 518 29.39 -5.57 -18.70
C GLY A 518 30.27 -6.53 -19.51
N GLN A 519 31.44 -6.96 -18.96
CA GLN A 519 32.32 -7.92 -19.60
C GLN A 519 31.66 -9.30 -19.68
N TYR A 520 31.03 -9.75 -18.61
CA TYR A 520 30.33 -11.05 -18.57
C TYR A 520 29.09 -11.03 -19.46
N ILE A 521 28.34 -9.94 -19.48
CA ILE A 521 27.18 -9.75 -20.38
C ILE A 521 27.63 -9.94 -21.84
N LYS A 522 28.73 -9.31 -22.22
CA LYS A 522 29.27 -9.43 -23.59
C LYS A 522 29.65 -10.87 -23.91
N MET A 523 30.30 -11.59 -22.98
CA MET A 523 30.65 -13.00 -23.13
C MET A 523 29.43 -13.88 -23.35
N PHE A 524 28.33 -13.63 -22.61
CA PHE A 524 27.04 -14.33 -22.75
C PHE A 524 26.43 -14.07 -24.13
N GLN A 525 26.34 -12.81 -24.53
CA GLN A 525 25.79 -12.42 -25.84
C GLN A 525 26.60 -12.99 -27.02
N GLU A 526 27.95 -13.09 -26.94
CA GLU A 526 28.78 -13.70 -27.96
C GLU A 526 28.55 -15.20 -28.11
N GLN A 527 27.96 -15.87 -27.13
CA GLN A 527 27.64 -17.29 -27.15
C GLN A 527 26.12 -17.55 -27.32
N ASP A 528 25.33 -16.53 -27.72
CA ASP A 528 23.87 -16.60 -27.82
C ASP A 528 23.20 -17.09 -26.53
N MET A 529 23.84 -16.80 -25.37
CA MET A 529 23.29 -17.10 -24.05
C MET A 529 22.55 -15.87 -23.48
N ASP A 530 21.46 -16.12 -22.76
CA ASP A 530 20.68 -15.06 -22.14
C ASP A 530 20.83 -15.06 -20.60
N ALA A 531 20.52 -13.93 -19.99
CA ALA A 531 20.48 -13.79 -18.54
C ALA A 531 19.38 -12.80 -18.14
N VAL A 532 18.84 -12.95 -16.94
CA VAL A 532 17.80 -12.07 -16.41
C VAL A 532 18.40 -10.97 -15.53
N ILE A 533 17.79 -9.79 -15.54
CA ILE A 533 18.23 -8.64 -14.76
C ILE A 533 17.52 -8.66 -13.39
N LEU A 534 18.31 -8.69 -12.34
CA LEU A 534 17.87 -8.73 -10.94
C LEU A 534 18.62 -7.64 -10.15
N ASP A 535 18.28 -6.38 -10.39
CA ASP A 535 18.99 -5.21 -9.85
C ASP A 535 18.37 -4.63 -8.57
N HIS A 536 17.27 -5.23 -8.11
CA HIS A 536 16.59 -4.78 -6.90
C HIS A 536 17.03 -5.58 -5.66
N ASN A 537 17.16 -4.90 -4.52
CA ASN A 537 17.61 -5.52 -3.26
C ASN A 537 16.79 -6.73 -2.78
N ILE A 538 15.52 -6.81 -3.17
CA ILE A 538 14.63 -7.93 -2.80
C ILE A 538 14.94 -9.21 -3.58
N ASP A 539 15.61 -9.09 -4.75
CA ASP A 539 15.78 -10.18 -5.70
C ASP A 539 16.55 -11.36 -5.14
N ALA A 540 17.60 -11.11 -4.36
CA ALA A 540 18.40 -12.17 -3.75
C ALA A 540 17.56 -13.10 -2.85
N SER A 541 16.73 -12.52 -1.99
CA SER A 541 15.81 -13.31 -1.14
C SER A 541 14.73 -13.99 -1.96
N PHE A 542 14.24 -13.32 -3.00
CA PHE A 542 13.17 -13.81 -3.85
C PHE A 542 13.59 -15.02 -4.68
N ILE A 543 14.75 -14.99 -5.37
CA ILE A 543 15.26 -16.13 -6.15
C ILE A 543 15.58 -17.33 -5.26
N THR A 544 16.09 -17.10 -4.03
CA THR A 544 16.32 -18.16 -3.06
C THR A 544 15.02 -18.88 -2.69
N GLN A 545 13.92 -18.16 -2.54
CA GLN A 545 12.61 -18.76 -2.31
C GLN A 545 12.09 -19.50 -3.55
N LEU A 546 12.28 -18.93 -4.76
CA LEU A 546 11.89 -19.59 -6.01
C LEU A 546 12.60 -20.93 -6.22
N GLU A 547 13.88 -21.02 -5.90
CA GLU A 547 14.64 -22.27 -5.96
C GLU A 547 14.12 -23.33 -4.99
N ARG A 548 13.74 -22.91 -3.76
CA ARG A 548 13.15 -23.84 -2.78
C ARG A 548 11.80 -24.39 -3.23
N ARG A 549 11.05 -23.61 -4.02
CA ARG A 549 9.72 -24.01 -4.52
C ARG A 549 9.81 -24.80 -5.83
N ASN A 550 10.87 -24.62 -6.59
CA ASN A 550 11.10 -25.23 -7.89
C ASN A 550 12.43 -25.99 -7.86
N GLU A 551 12.40 -27.22 -7.38
CA GLU A 551 13.60 -28.05 -7.17
C GLU A 551 14.44 -28.29 -8.43
N ASN A 552 13.89 -28.03 -9.63
CA ASN A 552 14.52 -28.26 -10.92
C ASN A 552 15.30 -27.05 -11.46
N ILE A 553 15.31 -25.91 -10.76
CA ILE A 553 15.96 -24.69 -11.20
C ILE A 553 17.03 -24.23 -10.21
N LYS A 554 18.01 -23.52 -10.74
CA LYS A 554 19.06 -22.86 -9.97
C LYS A 554 19.36 -21.50 -10.59
N PHE A 555 19.33 -20.45 -9.78
CA PHE A 555 19.77 -19.13 -10.23
C PHE A 555 21.28 -19.01 -10.05
N VAL A 556 21.97 -18.69 -11.14
CA VAL A 556 23.43 -18.56 -11.18
C VAL A 556 23.79 -17.17 -11.68
N ARG A 557 24.56 -16.43 -10.90
CA ARG A 557 25.01 -15.10 -11.32
C ARG A 557 26.05 -15.25 -12.43
N ILE A 558 25.96 -14.40 -13.47
CA ILE A 558 26.81 -14.54 -14.68
C ILE A 558 28.33 -14.49 -14.41
N ASP A 559 28.74 -14.01 -13.25
CA ASP A 559 30.13 -13.93 -12.82
C ASP A 559 30.50 -14.95 -11.72
N ALA A 560 29.61 -15.91 -11.42
CA ALA A 560 29.86 -16.94 -10.41
C ALA A 560 30.81 -18.03 -10.95
N ASP A 561 30.62 -18.47 -12.19
CA ASP A 561 31.48 -19.41 -12.85
C ASP A 561 31.43 -19.22 -14.38
N LEU A 562 32.47 -19.71 -15.08
CA LEU A 562 32.49 -19.72 -16.52
C LEU A 562 31.84 -21.00 -17.03
N THR A 563 30.83 -20.86 -17.87
CA THR A 563 30.13 -21.99 -18.46
C THR A 563 31.01 -22.74 -19.43
N ASP A 564 30.79 -24.05 -19.58
CA ASP A 564 31.54 -24.89 -20.51
C ASP A 564 31.45 -24.37 -21.97
N SER A 565 30.33 -23.68 -22.30
CA SER A 565 30.18 -23.07 -23.64
C SER A 565 31.19 -21.97 -23.96
N MET A 566 31.76 -21.32 -22.94
CA MET A 566 32.77 -20.24 -23.09
C MET A 566 34.17 -20.75 -23.15
N LYS A 567 34.39 -22.01 -22.81
CA LYS A 567 35.72 -22.68 -22.80
C LYS A 567 35.94 -23.48 -24.07
N GLU A 568 37.21 -23.66 -24.42
CA GLU A 568 37.63 -24.67 -25.40
C GLU A 568 37.76 -26.03 -24.68
N ASP A 569 37.39 -27.10 -25.36
CA ASP A 569 37.48 -28.47 -24.82
C ASP A 569 38.94 -28.92 -24.79
N VAL A 570 39.61 -28.72 -23.65
CA VAL A 570 41.03 -29.05 -23.45
C VAL A 570 41.15 -29.85 -22.15
N SER A 571 42.02 -30.86 -22.16
CA SER A 571 42.22 -31.67 -20.95
C SER A 571 42.90 -30.86 -19.84
N GLU A 572 42.50 -31.09 -18.59
CA GLU A 572 43.13 -30.43 -17.43
C GLU A 572 44.63 -30.75 -17.32
N GLU A 573 45.06 -31.92 -17.85
CA GLU A 573 46.47 -32.32 -17.87
C GLU A 573 47.31 -31.41 -18.76
N ASP A 574 46.73 -30.91 -19.88
CA ASP A 574 47.44 -30.01 -20.82
C ASP A 574 47.63 -28.59 -20.24
N LEU A 575 46.84 -28.19 -19.29
CA LEU A 575 46.90 -26.87 -18.64
C LEU A 575 47.63 -26.88 -17.29
N LYS A 576 47.92 -28.05 -16.73
CA LYS A 576 48.48 -28.21 -15.39
C LYS A 576 49.81 -27.48 -15.21
N GLU A 577 50.75 -27.64 -16.13
CA GLU A 577 52.05 -26.97 -16.07
C GLU A 577 51.92 -25.44 -16.17
N ALA A 578 51.03 -24.96 -17.02
CA ALA A 578 50.71 -23.54 -17.14
C ALA A 578 50.05 -22.99 -15.87
N LYS A 579 49.13 -23.76 -15.29
CA LYS A 579 48.43 -23.41 -14.03
C LYS A 579 49.43 -23.28 -12.87
N ASP A 580 50.29 -24.25 -12.67
CA ASP A 580 51.29 -24.23 -11.61
C ASP A 580 52.24 -23.03 -11.74
N THR A 581 52.75 -22.78 -12.97
CA THR A 581 53.67 -21.68 -13.25
C THR A 581 53.00 -20.30 -13.07
N LEU A 582 51.81 -20.11 -13.60
CA LEU A 582 51.08 -18.84 -13.47
C LEU A 582 50.62 -18.59 -12.04
N THR A 583 50.22 -19.63 -11.31
CA THR A 583 49.86 -19.53 -9.90
C THR A 583 51.03 -19.01 -9.04
N GLU A 584 52.21 -19.59 -9.21
CA GLU A 584 53.41 -19.15 -8.50
C GLU A 584 53.77 -17.69 -8.87
N THR A 585 53.72 -17.36 -10.19
CA THR A 585 54.05 -16.03 -10.68
C THR A 585 53.12 -14.96 -10.16
N PHE A 586 51.80 -15.19 -10.18
CA PHE A 586 50.79 -14.23 -9.67
C PHE A 586 50.85 -14.10 -8.15
N ARG A 587 50.97 -15.22 -7.40
CA ARG A 587 51.14 -15.18 -5.94
C ARG A 587 52.35 -14.35 -5.53
N LYS A 588 53.45 -14.51 -6.20
CA LYS A 588 54.68 -13.74 -5.95
C LYS A 588 54.52 -12.28 -6.30
N ALA A 589 53.95 -11.96 -7.47
CA ALA A 589 53.73 -10.58 -7.91
C ALA A 589 52.78 -9.81 -6.99
N LEU A 590 51.70 -10.44 -6.58
CA LEU A 590 50.66 -9.84 -5.72
C LEU A 590 50.96 -9.93 -4.20
N SER A 591 52.05 -10.63 -3.84
CA SER A 591 52.38 -10.93 -2.44
C SER A 591 51.22 -11.57 -1.65
N ASN A 592 50.46 -12.46 -2.35
CA ASN A 592 49.31 -13.16 -1.79
C ASN A 592 49.44 -14.67 -1.99
N GLU A 593 49.86 -15.37 -0.94
CA GLU A 593 50.09 -16.83 -0.98
C GLU A 593 48.77 -17.63 -1.08
N ASN A 594 47.65 -17.04 -0.65
CA ASN A 594 46.35 -17.70 -0.61
C ASN A 594 45.52 -17.43 -1.89
N LEU A 595 46.09 -16.77 -2.90
CA LEU A 595 45.35 -16.48 -4.13
C LEU A 595 45.03 -17.79 -4.87
N ASN A 596 43.75 -18.04 -5.12
CA ASN A 596 43.30 -19.12 -5.98
C ASN A 596 43.42 -18.67 -7.44
N VAL A 597 44.16 -19.42 -8.20
CA VAL A 597 44.35 -19.17 -9.65
C VAL A 597 43.94 -20.40 -10.42
N ASN A 598 43.12 -20.21 -11.42
CA ASN A 598 42.82 -21.25 -12.42
C ASN A 598 43.20 -20.78 -13.81
N VAL A 599 43.51 -21.71 -14.70
CA VAL A 599 43.89 -21.42 -16.09
C VAL A 599 42.96 -22.16 -17.02
N GLU A 600 42.29 -21.41 -17.87
CA GLU A 600 41.31 -21.92 -18.83
C GLU A 600 41.66 -21.42 -20.24
N LYS A 601 41.23 -22.12 -21.26
CA LYS A 601 41.27 -21.61 -22.64
C LYS A 601 39.89 -21.07 -22.99
N LEU A 602 39.77 -19.75 -22.98
CA LEU A 602 38.50 -19.10 -23.37
C LEU A 602 38.46 -18.90 -24.89
N LYS A 603 37.28 -19.08 -25.48
CA LYS A 603 37.02 -18.85 -26.91
C LYS A 603 37.28 -17.40 -27.30
N ASN A 604 36.98 -16.44 -26.42
CA ASN A 604 37.32 -15.04 -26.65
C ASN A 604 38.75 -14.75 -26.20
N VAL A 605 39.64 -14.57 -27.16
CA VAL A 605 41.07 -14.31 -26.95
C VAL A 605 41.38 -12.91 -26.41
N GLU A 606 40.45 -11.96 -26.53
CA GLU A 606 40.61 -10.57 -26.02
C GLU A 606 40.55 -10.51 -24.51
N ILE A 607 39.90 -11.46 -23.88
CA ILE A 607 39.76 -11.54 -22.42
C ILE A 607 41.03 -12.17 -21.86
N SER A 608 41.75 -11.41 -21.01
CA SER A 608 43.01 -11.88 -20.40
C SER A 608 42.76 -12.58 -19.05
N SER A 609 41.85 -12.05 -18.26
CA SER A 609 41.56 -12.53 -16.89
C SER A 609 40.16 -12.17 -16.45
N VAL A 610 39.56 -13.01 -15.63
CA VAL A 610 38.27 -12.76 -14.93
C VAL A 610 38.40 -13.26 -13.50
N ILE A 611 37.59 -12.68 -12.58
CA ILE A 611 37.45 -13.17 -11.22
C ILE A 611 36.06 -13.77 -11.05
N THR A 612 36.02 -15.00 -10.56
CA THR A 612 34.80 -15.66 -10.18
C THR A 612 34.68 -15.77 -8.66
N LEU A 613 33.47 -15.76 -8.14
CA LEU A 613 33.12 -16.00 -6.74
C LEU A 613 32.06 -17.07 -6.69
N SER A 614 32.12 -17.96 -5.70
CA SER A 614 31.05 -18.93 -5.50
C SER A 614 29.71 -18.25 -5.36
N GLU A 615 28.62 -18.87 -5.82
CA GLU A 615 27.27 -18.33 -5.74
C GLU A 615 26.87 -18.03 -4.28
N GLU A 616 27.26 -18.88 -3.33
CA GLU A 616 27.02 -18.67 -1.91
C GLU A 616 27.73 -17.41 -1.38
N GLY A 617 29.01 -17.23 -1.76
CA GLY A 617 29.77 -16.04 -1.39
C GLY A 617 29.15 -14.75 -1.97
N ARG A 618 28.58 -14.81 -3.17
CA ARG A 618 27.88 -13.70 -3.82
C ARG A 618 26.60 -13.34 -3.10
N ARG A 619 25.75 -14.31 -2.82
CA ARG A 619 24.50 -14.08 -2.09
C ARG A 619 24.75 -13.52 -0.70
N MET A 620 25.81 -13.96 -0.04
CA MET A 620 26.24 -13.41 1.24
C MET A 620 26.66 -11.95 1.11
N GLN A 621 27.41 -11.58 0.07
CA GLN A 621 27.79 -10.18 -0.18
C GLN A 621 26.57 -9.28 -0.45
N ASP A 622 25.62 -9.74 -1.27
CA ASP A 622 24.41 -8.98 -1.58
C ASP A 622 23.52 -8.80 -0.35
N MET A 623 23.45 -9.82 0.50
CA MET A 623 22.75 -9.73 1.79
C MET A 623 23.42 -8.75 2.74
N MET A 624 24.75 -8.70 2.79
CA MET A 624 25.48 -7.72 3.62
C MET A 624 25.31 -6.28 3.14
N LYS A 625 25.28 -6.05 1.84
CA LYS A 625 24.96 -4.73 1.26
C LYS A 625 23.59 -4.25 1.72
N MET A 626 22.60 -5.14 1.75
CA MET A 626 21.23 -4.86 2.17
C MET A 626 21.16 -4.45 3.66
N TYR A 627 21.99 -5.01 4.52
CA TYR A 627 22.05 -4.66 5.95
C TYR A 627 22.97 -3.47 6.27
N GLY A 628 23.44 -2.72 5.27
CA GLY A 628 24.30 -1.55 5.48
C GLY A 628 25.72 -1.87 5.96
N MET A 629 26.13 -3.14 5.86
CA MET A 629 27.48 -3.63 6.22
C MET A 629 28.46 -3.59 5.03
N ALA A 630 28.21 -2.76 4.04
CA ALA A 630 28.94 -2.66 2.77
C ALA A 630 30.44 -2.29 2.88
N GLY A 631 31.00 -2.17 4.07
CA GLY A 631 32.40 -1.86 4.31
C GLY A 631 33.23 -2.97 4.96
N MET A 632 32.63 -4.14 5.25
CA MET A 632 33.38 -5.28 5.80
C MET A 632 34.04 -6.07 4.68
N ASP A 633 35.31 -6.43 4.91
CA ASP A 633 36.12 -7.22 3.96
C ASP A 633 35.46 -8.59 3.73
N SER A 634 35.10 -8.88 2.49
CA SER A 634 34.48 -10.15 2.09
C SER A 634 35.35 -11.37 2.37
N SER A 635 36.67 -11.17 2.50
CA SER A 635 37.64 -12.23 2.84
C SER A 635 37.43 -12.79 4.27
N MET A 636 36.74 -12.05 5.15
CA MET A 636 36.42 -12.51 6.53
C MET A 636 35.34 -13.60 6.59
N PHE A 637 34.61 -13.84 5.49
CA PHE A 637 33.44 -14.71 5.48
C PHE A 637 33.51 -15.87 4.45
N GLY A 638 34.73 -16.21 4.00
CA GLY A 638 34.97 -17.48 3.31
C GLY A 638 34.49 -17.55 1.85
N GLY A 639 34.28 -16.42 1.18
CA GLY A 639 34.06 -16.41 -0.28
C GLY A 639 35.39 -16.61 -1.01
N ASP A 640 35.67 -17.81 -1.47
CA ASP A 640 36.87 -18.11 -2.27
C ASP A 640 36.78 -17.41 -3.63
N GLN A 641 37.54 -16.33 -3.78
CA GLN A 641 37.76 -15.69 -5.08
C GLN A 641 38.76 -16.50 -5.90
N THR A 642 38.38 -16.80 -7.13
CA THR A 642 39.29 -17.49 -8.06
C THR A 642 39.61 -16.57 -9.23
N LEU A 643 40.89 -16.29 -9.44
CA LEU A 643 41.38 -15.60 -10.62
C LEU A 643 41.51 -16.61 -11.76
N ILE A 644 40.73 -16.46 -12.82
CA ILE A 644 40.82 -17.27 -14.02
C ILE A 644 41.66 -16.52 -15.06
N LEU A 645 42.69 -17.15 -15.54
CA LEU A 645 43.58 -16.63 -16.58
C LEU A 645 43.34 -17.36 -17.91
N ASN A 646 43.16 -16.59 -18.98
CA ASN A 646 42.95 -17.16 -20.32
C ASN A 646 44.26 -17.54 -21.02
N ALA A 647 44.53 -18.82 -21.13
CA ALA A 647 45.74 -19.33 -21.81
C ALA A 647 45.78 -18.98 -23.31
N ASN A 648 44.66 -18.60 -23.95
CA ASN A 648 44.62 -18.16 -25.34
C ASN A 648 45.03 -16.69 -25.52
N ASN A 649 45.02 -15.88 -24.44
CA ASN A 649 45.34 -14.45 -24.47
C ASN A 649 46.85 -14.22 -24.60
N GLU A 650 47.26 -13.29 -25.47
CA GLU A 650 48.68 -13.02 -25.76
C GLU A 650 49.48 -12.49 -24.56
N LEU A 651 48.86 -11.69 -23.67
CA LEU A 651 49.51 -11.20 -22.45
C LEU A 651 49.74 -12.33 -21.45
N VAL A 652 48.80 -13.26 -21.32
CA VAL A 652 48.97 -14.45 -20.45
C VAL A 652 50.05 -15.37 -20.99
N LYS A 653 50.11 -15.61 -22.31
CA LYS A 653 51.18 -16.34 -22.95
C LYS A 653 52.54 -15.67 -22.72
N TYR A 654 52.61 -14.34 -22.89
CA TYR A 654 53.84 -13.59 -22.62
C TYR A 654 54.31 -13.76 -21.16
N ILE A 655 53.43 -13.69 -20.19
CA ILE A 655 53.77 -13.90 -18.77
C ILE A 655 54.29 -15.32 -18.54
N LEU A 656 53.67 -16.32 -19.16
CA LEU A 656 54.08 -17.73 -19.04
C LEU A 656 55.49 -17.97 -19.63
N GLU A 657 55.77 -17.40 -20.81
CA GLU A 657 57.04 -17.56 -21.50
C GLU A 657 58.19 -16.73 -20.91
N ASN A 658 57.88 -15.59 -20.26
CA ASN A 658 58.86 -14.62 -19.79
C ASN A 658 58.80 -14.39 -18.27
N LYS A 659 58.55 -15.41 -17.48
CA LYS A 659 58.32 -15.35 -16.02
C LYS A 659 59.38 -14.57 -15.22
N ASP A 660 60.64 -14.54 -15.71
CA ASP A 660 61.76 -13.85 -15.06
C ASP A 660 61.95 -12.41 -15.53
N SER A 661 61.10 -11.90 -16.43
CA SER A 661 61.15 -10.50 -16.89
C SER A 661 60.76 -9.51 -15.81
N GLU A 662 61.49 -8.39 -15.73
CA GLU A 662 61.21 -7.28 -14.80
C GLU A 662 59.82 -6.63 -14.99
N HIS A 663 59.14 -6.88 -16.13
CA HIS A 663 57.84 -6.35 -16.48
C HIS A 663 56.68 -7.27 -16.02
N VAL A 664 56.94 -8.54 -15.79
CA VAL A 664 55.90 -9.54 -15.45
C VAL A 664 55.13 -9.18 -14.16
N PRO A 665 55.78 -8.75 -13.07
CA PRO A 665 55.02 -8.35 -11.86
C PRO A 665 54.02 -7.22 -12.16
N VAL A 666 54.40 -6.25 -12.98
CA VAL A 666 53.52 -5.11 -13.35
C VAL A 666 52.32 -5.58 -14.16
N PHE A 667 52.52 -6.54 -15.07
CA PHE A 667 51.42 -7.12 -15.84
C PHE A 667 50.49 -7.97 -14.97
N CYS A 668 51.02 -8.79 -14.07
CA CYS A 668 50.23 -9.59 -13.15
C CYS A 668 49.33 -8.71 -12.25
N GLU A 669 49.90 -7.66 -11.66
CA GLU A 669 49.14 -6.70 -10.87
C GLU A 669 48.09 -5.98 -11.72
N GLN A 670 48.39 -5.62 -12.97
CA GLN A 670 47.47 -4.93 -13.85
C GLN A 670 46.28 -5.82 -14.24
N LEU A 671 46.59 -7.08 -14.64
CA LEU A 671 45.55 -8.04 -15.01
C LEU A 671 44.65 -8.42 -13.85
N TYR A 672 45.20 -8.51 -12.63
CA TYR A 672 44.44 -8.77 -11.42
C TYR A 672 43.49 -7.60 -11.12
N ASP A 673 43.97 -6.36 -11.13
CA ASP A 673 43.16 -5.19 -10.88
C ASP A 673 42.10 -4.97 -11.98
N LEU A 674 42.40 -5.28 -13.26
CA LEU A 674 41.41 -5.25 -14.33
C LEU A 674 40.27 -6.27 -14.10
N ALA A 675 40.65 -7.49 -13.70
CA ALA A 675 39.68 -8.53 -13.35
C ALA A 675 38.80 -8.14 -12.14
N LEU A 676 39.41 -7.50 -11.12
CA LEU A 676 38.65 -6.95 -9.97
C LEU A 676 37.67 -5.86 -10.40
N LEU A 677 38.10 -4.91 -11.25
CA LEU A 677 37.26 -3.81 -11.72
C LEU A 677 36.02 -4.26 -12.49
N SER A 678 36.12 -5.40 -13.16
CA SER A 678 34.99 -6.04 -13.85
C SER A 678 33.97 -6.66 -12.87
N ASN A 679 34.31 -6.71 -11.59
CA ASN A 679 33.53 -7.38 -10.55
C ASN A 679 33.03 -6.41 -9.49
N HIS A 680 33.90 -5.51 -9.01
CA HIS A 680 33.56 -4.47 -8.02
C HIS A 680 34.53 -3.28 -8.12
N PRO A 681 34.14 -2.09 -7.63
CA PRO A 681 35.04 -0.93 -7.58
C PRO A 681 36.26 -1.21 -6.71
N LEU A 682 37.43 -0.77 -7.16
CA LEU A 682 38.64 -0.80 -6.36
C LEU A 682 38.55 0.18 -5.18
N SER A 683 39.20 -0.14 -4.07
CA SER A 683 39.37 0.83 -2.98
C SER A 683 40.12 2.07 -3.45
N PRO A 684 39.96 3.25 -2.81
CA PRO A 684 40.64 4.47 -3.21
C PRO A 684 42.16 4.32 -3.34
N ASP A 685 42.81 3.54 -2.43
CA ASP A 685 44.25 3.27 -2.45
C ASP A 685 44.63 2.35 -3.59
N ALA A 686 43.84 1.30 -3.83
CA ALA A 686 44.08 0.36 -4.96
C ALA A 686 43.88 1.07 -6.31
N MET A 687 42.87 1.94 -6.44
CA MET A 687 42.63 2.76 -7.62
C MET A 687 43.80 3.70 -7.88
N GLY A 688 44.38 4.33 -6.85
CA GLY A 688 45.56 5.17 -6.98
C GLY A 688 46.76 4.39 -7.51
N LYS A 689 47.01 3.18 -7.02
CA LYS A 689 48.08 2.29 -7.50
C LYS A 689 47.82 1.84 -8.94
N PHE A 690 46.58 1.46 -9.27
CA PHE A 690 46.18 1.06 -10.62
C PHE A 690 46.45 2.17 -11.64
N VAL A 691 46.02 3.42 -11.36
CA VAL A 691 46.29 4.57 -12.25
C VAL A 691 47.76 4.86 -12.42
N ALA A 692 48.55 4.84 -11.33
CA ALA A 692 50.00 5.04 -11.40
C ALA A 692 50.72 3.97 -12.25
N ARG A 693 50.27 2.70 -12.10
CA ARG A 693 50.80 1.58 -12.87
C ARG A 693 50.40 1.64 -14.35
N SER A 694 49.14 1.99 -14.65
CA SER A 694 48.65 2.22 -16.01
C SER A 694 49.47 3.29 -16.72
N ASN A 695 49.77 4.42 -16.06
CA ASN A 695 50.63 5.47 -16.60
C ASN A 695 52.06 4.95 -16.87
N LYS A 696 52.61 4.11 -15.98
CA LYS A 696 53.92 3.51 -16.18
C LYS A 696 53.98 2.60 -17.42
N ILE A 697 52.93 1.78 -17.61
CA ILE A 697 52.79 0.91 -18.78
C ILE A 697 52.74 1.74 -20.08
N MET A 698 51.93 2.79 -20.11
CA MET A 698 51.84 3.71 -21.27
C MET A 698 53.17 4.37 -21.58
N LEU A 699 53.96 4.75 -20.57
CA LEU A 699 55.30 5.30 -20.77
C LEU A 699 56.29 4.29 -21.32
N LEU A 700 56.17 2.99 -21.03
CA LEU A 700 56.95 1.94 -21.60
C LEU A 700 56.67 1.74 -23.11
N LEU A 701 55.38 1.92 -23.51
CA LEU A 701 54.98 1.85 -24.92
C LEU A 701 55.36 3.11 -25.73
N ALA A 702 55.56 4.24 -25.08
CA ALA A 702 55.92 5.52 -25.69
C ALA A 702 57.45 5.67 -25.91
N LYS A 703 58.24 4.77 -25.36
CA LYS A 703 59.70 4.68 -25.55
C LYS A 703 60.06 3.63 -26.59
#